data_191bd9f2dca536e7c6d36fe2a0d7a252
#
_entry.id   191bd9f2dca536e7c6d36fe2a0d7a252
#
_cell.length_a   1.000
_cell.length_b   1.000
_cell.length_c   1.000
_cell.angle_alpha   90.00
_cell.angle_beta   90.00
_cell.angle_gamma   90.00
#
_symmetry.space_group_name_H-M   'P 1'
#
loop_
_entity.id
_entity.type
_entity.pdbx_description
1 polymer ?
#
loop_
_entity_poly.entity_id
_entity_poly.type
_entity_poly.pdbx_seq_one_letter_code
_entity_poly.pdbx_strand_id
1 'polypeptide(L)'
;MDQSAGISRELFKALIKATLAAVLGIAVVSAIAWGNNFYQRVEKTKFDNAPILYTNLQYSAYATAERNLNVTEDVTIRIKDTRSYSQMFQLYELKQGQQLKDVTVTDLDTNQELTKSSFTDPSTISSTKEWDEQYAGKTYVRIADSSTDYNGQTVNYPTKVEIGWNIKRTSSASSLHYRITMSFIGGGELTNDIVKVLWSPISDKNTVPIKHLSIVFSMPEQVPAQRTWMWLHYDGVATGTPGGAPTTNGAIPGDPQAGSRRHYEADFVKGGKSVTLAYMWDASTISGYTPTATPAQRQQAIDEAVKARLPQERPWWLGWLIPAGFGVCVLIAAVGLYGAFSSRRAAQAQFVVPDMLVTQMPNLSPAVIAEFSGHVFPSKAKQKNRRTRQLTSTLLSLTNAGLVNICPGDAQRYRYLDLRVANAQQVAQAARSGAPLQHGQWTIALTGKQAGRLYPSQQALLAALFMISNKLRASQFDLVQMRAVLKNNESTSSGMRKFARAADKEYSSANLRTSCGGLANTCSMFLWLTIFAFSLYSVARYNPWVWAVPGFCFVAAFMRSYNVSTCYTQRGLIVGGQMRAYCAYLTNSAMYAPTTPQQYRSDLANAAAVGMAAKVQDALVPLGAQMMASQQVAYSWDDSGPGLYNLDLTRDLDYGFQPVTSAVVWQTSSSVSYSSSSSSSGGFSSSSSYGGGSFGGR
;
A
#
# COMPACT_ATOMS: atom_id res chain seq x y z
N MET A 1 -27.57 34.43 -2.61
CA MET A 1 -26.41 34.53 -1.70
C MET A 1 -25.96 33.20 -1.09
N ASP A 2 -26.79 32.12 -1.08
CA ASP A 2 -26.41 30.82 -0.45
C ASP A 2 -25.47 29.91 -1.23
N GLN A 3 -25.27 30.13 -2.53
CA GLN A 3 -24.41 29.24 -3.34
C GLN A 3 -22.91 29.45 -3.06
N SER A 4 -22.47 30.68 -2.80
CA SER A 4 -21.06 30.99 -2.51
C SER A 4 -20.60 30.38 -1.19
N ALA A 5 -21.48 30.35 -0.18
CA ALA A 5 -21.22 29.75 1.13
C ALA A 5 -21.07 28.21 1.06
N GLY A 6 -21.82 27.55 0.17
CA GLY A 6 -21.73 26.11 -0.06
C GLY A 6 -20.42 25.67 -0.74
N ILE A 7 -19.95 26.45 -1.70
CA ILE A 7 -18.69 26.19 -2.42
C ILE A 7 -17.50 26.32 -1.48
N SER A 8 -17.47 27.35 -0.65
CA SER A 8 -16.37 27.60 0.31
C SER A 8 -16.29 26.45 1.34
N ARG A 9 -17.41 25.90 1.79
CA ARG A 9 -17.48 24.82 2.77
C ARG A 9 -16.94 23.48 2.22
N GLU A 10 -17.26 23.14 0.99
CA GLU A 10 -16.78 21.88 0.36
C GLU A 10 -15.30 21.99 -0.02
N LEU A 11 -14.83 23.14 -0.49
CA LEU A 11 -13.43 23.42 -0.71
C LEU A 11 -12.64 23.29 0.62
N PHE A 12 -13.16 23.87 1.69
CA PHE A 12 -12.56 23.81 3.01
C PHE A 12 -12.45 22.35 3.54
N LYS A 13 -13.49 21.53 3.35
CA LYS A 13 -13.43 20.10 3.71
C LYS A 13 -12.40 19.34 2.88
N ALA A 14 -12.28 19.62 1.58
CA ALA A 14 -11.28 19.02 0.72
C ALA A 14 -9.86 19.42 1.14
N LEU A 15 -9.65 20.68 1.49
CA LEU A 15 -8.38 21.19 2.02
C LEU A 15 -8.01 20.51 3.35
N ILE A 16 -8.93 20.37 4.30
CA ILE A 16 -8.66 19.68 5.57
C ILE A 16 -8.20 18.23 5.31
N LYS A 17 -8.91 17.48 4.45
CA LYS A 17 -8.53 16.10 4.12
C LYS A 17 -7.18 16.03 3.43
N ALA A 18 -6.87 16.97 2.55
CA ALA A 18 -5.60 17.07 1.85
C ALA A 18 -4.46 17.39 2.83
N THR A 19 -4.67 18.31 3.75
CA THR A 19 -3.69 18.66 4.82
C THR A 19 -3.42 17.46 5.72
N LEU A 20 -4.46 16.72 6.13
CA LEU A 20 -4.29 15.49 6.92
C LEU A 20 -3.45 14.44 6.17
N ALA A 21 -3.67 14.28 4.86
CA ALA A 21 -2.88 13.36 4.05
C ALA A 21 -1.41 13.80 3.92
N ALA A 22 -1.16 15.11 3.80
CA ALA A 22 0.20 15.67 3.78
C ALA A 22 0.92 15.46 5.12
N VAL A 23 0.25 15.70 6.24
CA VAL A 23 0.77 15.45 7.59
C VAL A 23 1.11 13.97 7.79
N LEU A 24 0.24 13.09 7.32
CA LEU A 24 0.52 11.64 7.34
C LEU A 24 1.75 11.30 6.47
N GLY A 25 1.88 11.90 5.30
CA GLY A 25 3.05 11.77 4.44
C GLY A 25 4.34 12.23 5.13
N ILE A 26 4.32 13.37 5.81
CA ILE A 26 5.44 13.86 6.61
C ILE A 26 5.78 12.88 7.73
N ALA A 27 4.77 12.39 8.46
CA ALA A 27 4.96 11.42 9.54
C ALA A 27 5.61 10.12 9.04
N VAL A 28 5.19 9.61 7.88
CA VAL A 28 5.77 8.42 7.25
C VAL A 28 7.23 8.66 6.85
N VAL A 29 7.55 9.78 6.17
CA VAL A 29 8.93 10.14 5.80
C VAL A 29 9.81 10.30 7.05
N SER A 30 9.30 10.97 8.07
CA SER A 30 10.01 11.15 9.34
C SER A 30 10.23 9.82 10.07
N ALA A 31 9.23 8.93 10.09
CA ALA A 31 9.36 7.61 10.69
C ALA A 31 10.41 6.75 9.97
N ILE A 32 10.47 6.83 8.63
CA ILE A 32 11.50 6.16 7.83
C ILE A 32 12.89 6.71 8.14
N ALA A 33 13.05 8.05 8.19
CA ALA A 33 14.31 8.70 8.53
C ALA A 33 14.74 8.36 9.97
N TRP A 34 13.80 8.36 10.92
CA TRP A 34 14.07 7.95 12.30
C TRP A 34 14.38 6.47 12.40
N GLY A 35 13.65 5.62 11.70
CA GLY A 35 13.90 4.17 11.62
C GLY A 35 15.28 3.85 11.09
N ASN A 36 15.77 4.60 10.09
CA ASN A 36 17.14 4.47 9.59
C ASN A 36 18.17 4.88 10.64
N ASN A 37 17.99 6.00 11.32
CA ASN A 37 18.87 6.41 12.42
C ASN A 37 18.87 5.39 13.57
N PHE A 38 17.68 4.81 13.86
CA PHE A 38 17.57 3.73 14.85
C PHE A 38 18.31 2.48 14.38
N TYR A 39 18.17 2.08 13.11
CA TYR A 39 18.88 0.95 12.53
C TYR A 39 20.39 1.14 12.64
N GLN A 40 20.93 2.32 12.32
CA GLN A 40 22.36 2.63 12.46
C GLN A 40 22.83 2.53 13.92
N ARG A 41 22.03 2.97 14.88
CA ARG A 41 22.34 2.83 16.31
C ARG A 41 22.35 1.35 16.73
N VAL A 42 21.38 0.56 16.28
CA VAL A 42 21.32 -0.89 16.57
C VAL A 42 22.51 -1.61 15.97
N GLU A 43 22.91 -1.28 14.75
CA GLU A 43 24.10 -1.86 14.11
C GLU A 43 25.37 -1.53 14.88
N LYS A 44 25.56 -0.27 15.29
CA LYS A 44 26.68 0.14 16.14
C LYS A 44 26.71 -0.65 17.46
N THR A 45 25.55 -0.84 18.09
CA THR A 45 25.44 -1.63 19.32
C THR A 45 25.82 -3.10 19.08
N LYS A 46 25.50 -3.67 17.91
CA LYS A 46 25.94 -5.03 17.53
C LYS A 46 27.45 -5.12 17.41
N PHE A 47 28.12 -4.12 16.83
CA PHE A 47 29.59 -4.06 16.80
C PHE A 47 30.16 -4.02 18.21
N ASP A 48 29.63 -3.14 19.06
CA ASP A 48 30.14 -2.97 20.42
C ASP A 48 29.91 -4.20 21.32
N ASN A 49 28.93 -5.04 20.98
CA ASN A 49 28.62 -6.29 21.68
C ASN A 49 29.08 -7.55 20.96
N ALA A 50 29.87 -7.44 19.88
CA ALA A 50 30.42 -8.60 19.22
C ALA A 50 31.37 -9.36 20.17
N PRO A 51 31.28 -10.70 20.24
CA PRO A 51 32.16 -11.51 21.13
C PRO A 51 33.65 -11.30 20.86
N ILE A 52 33.99 -11.24 19.57
CA ILE A 52 35.31 -10.86 19.06
C ILE A 52 35.12 -9.67 18.14
N LEU A 53 35.88 -8.64 18.31
CA LEU A 53 35.86 -7.44 17.48
C LEU A 53 37.30 -7.03 17.15
N TYR A 54 37.57 -6.87 15.86
CA TYR A 54 38.78 -6.17 15.45
C TYR A 54 38.52 -4.67 15.56
N THR A 55 39.07 -4.06 16.62
CA THR A 55 38.91 -2.63 16.85
C THR A 55 39.68 -1.80 15.85
N ASN A 56 40.82 -2.34 15.39
CA ASN A 56 41.64 -1.77 14.33
C ASN A 56 42.31 -2.90 13.55
N LEU A 57 42.29 -2.81 12.23
CA LEU A 57 43.02 -3.68 11.31
C LEU A 57 43.72 -2.79 10.29
N GLN A 58 45.06 -2.74 10.40
CA GLN A 58 45.95 -2.12 9.40
C GLN A 58 46.51 -3.21 8.53
N TYR A 59 46.16 -3.19 7.26
CA TYR A 59 46.57 -4.20 6.29
C TYR A 59 47.50 -3.57 5.25
N SER A 60 48.71 -4.04 5.14
CA SER A 60 49.70 -3.61 4.16
C SER A 60 50.04 -4.76 3.23
N ALA A 61 49.89 -4.57 1.93
CA ALA A 61 50.24 -5.55 0.92
C ALA A 61 51.18 -4.94 -0.14
N TYR A 62 52.28 -5.60 -0.41
CA TYR A 62 53.28 -5.21 -1.39
C TYR A 62 53.43 -6.30 -2.43
N ALA A 63 53.20 -5.99 -3.69
CA ALA A 63 53.42 -6.89 -4.80
C ALA A 63 54.88 -6.76 -5.28
N THR A 64 55.62 -7.88 -5.35
CA THR A 64 56.99 -7.88 -5.82
C THR A 64 57.08 -8.08 -7.36
N ALA A 65 58.23 -7.74 -7.94
CA ALA A 65 58.51 -7.97 -9.37
C ALA A 65 58.40 -9.45 -9.74
N GLU A 66 58.73 -10.36 -8.81
CA GLU A 66 58.65 -11.81 -8.98
C GLU A 66 57.24 -12.36 -8.83
N ARG A 67 56.22 -11.48 -8.78
CA ARG A 67 54.79 -11.84 -8.68
C ARG A 67 54.38 -12.43 -7.34
N ASN A 68 55.14 -12.17 -6.30
CA ASN A 68 54.80 -12.54 -4.94
C ASN A 68 54.06 -11.38 -4.25
N LEU A 69 53.31 -11.69 -3.21
CA LEU A 69 52.61 -10.70 -2.41
C LEU A 69 53.10 -10.81 -0.96
N ASN A 70 53.76 -9.77 -0.49
CA ASN A 70 54.19 -9.65 0.91
C ASN A 70 53.08 -8.89 1.68
N VAL A 71 52.60 -9.48 2.76
CA VAL A 71 51.52 -8.95 3.56
C VAL A 71 51.99 -8.73 4.99
N THR A 72 51.60 -7.58 5.54
CA THR A 72 51.74 -7.26 6.96
C THR A 72 50.38 -6.81 7.49
N GLU A 73 49.94 -7.40 8.55
CA GLU A 73 48.69 -7.08 9.25
C GLU A 73 48.98 -6.70 10.69
N ASP A 74 48.62 -5.48 11.07
CA ASP A 74 48.58 -5.05 12.46
C ASP A 74 47.16 -5.08 12.95
N VAL A 75 46.86 -5.98 13.89
CA VAL A 75 45.50 -6.21 14.35
C VAL A 75 45.37 -5.91 15.84
N THR A 76 44.33 -5.14 16.19
CA THR A 76 43.91 -4.92 17.57
C THR A 76 42.62 -5.64 17.81
N ILE A 77 42.61 -6.59 18.74
CA ILE A 77 41.50 -7.49 19.00
C ILE A 77 40.92 -7.19 20.38
N ARG A 78 39.60 -7.03 20.44
CA ARG A 78 38.82 -7.00 21.68
C ARG A 78 38.05 -8.30 21.82
N ILE A 79 38.11 -8.93 22.97
CA ILE A 79 37.29 -10.09 23.35
C ILE A 79 36.34 -9.68 24.47
N LYS A 80 35.06 -10.00 24.32
CA LYS A 80 34.04 -9.81 25.33
C LYS A 80 32.95 -10.86 25.13
N ASP A 81 33.11 -12.00 25.80
CA ASP A 81 32.19 -13.14 25.68
C ASP A 81 32.03 -13.82 27.04
N THR A 82 31.04 -14.69 27.13
CA THR A 82 30.89 -15.67 28.23
C THR A 82 31.77 -16.89 28.03
N ARG A 83 32.18 -17.16 26.79
CA ARG A 83 33.11 -18.25 26.44
C ARG A 83 34.54 -17.78 26.55
N SER A 84 35.43 -18.69 26.92
CA SER A 84 36.88 -18.42 26.95
C SER A 84 37.50 -18.81 25.63
N TYR A 85 38.36 -17.94 25.14
CA TYR A 85 39.18 -18.12 23.92
C TYR A 85 40.61 -18.40 24.27
N SER A 86 41.23 -19.33 23.55
CA SER A 86 42.62 -19.76 23.73
C SER A 86 43.46 -19.53 22.49
N GLN A 87 42.81 -19.45 21.33
CA GLN A 87 43.50 -19.28 20.04
C GLN A 87 42.79 -18.24 19.19
N MET A 88 43.56 -17.47 18.46
CA MET A 88 43.10 -16.65 17.34
C MET A 88 43.68 -17.24 16.06
N PHE A 89 42.93 -17.10 14.95
CA PHE A 89 43.38 -17.67 13.68
C PHE A 89 42.86 -16.87 12.50
N GLN A 90 43.59 -17.03 11.37
CA GLN A 90 43.20 -16.55 10.05
C GLN A 90 43.27 -17.71 9.05
N LEU A 91 42.26 -17.79 8.16
CA LEU A 91 42.18 -18.79 7.11
C LEU A 91 42.37 -18.14 5.74
N TYR A 92 43.26 -18.67 4.94
CA TYR A 92 43.52 -18.26 3.56
C TYR A 92 43.25 -19.41 2.60
N GLU A 93 42.66 -19.11 1.45
CA GLU A 93 42.46 -20.05 0.36
C GLU A 93 43.52 -19.81 -0.71
N LEU A 94 44.40 -20.78 -0.90
CA LEU A 94 45.49 -20.73 -1.89
C LEU A 94 45.07 -21.43 -3.15
N LYS A 95 45.30 -20.82 -4.31
CA LYS A 95 45.14 -21.44 -5.63
C LYS A 95 46.24 -22.50 -5.87
N GLN A 96 46.02 -23.36 -6.86
CA GLN A 96 47.03 -24.29 -7.32
C GLN A 96 48.31 -23.54 -7.72
N GLY A 97 49.45 -23.98 -7.20
CA GLY A 97 50.77 -23.34 -7.43
C GLY A 97 51.11 -22.16 -6.50
N GLN A 98 50.17 -21.71 -5.69
CA GLN A 98 50.47 -20.71 -4.66
C GLN A 98 50.97 -21.37 -3.38
N GLN A 99 51.92 -20.69 -2.70
CA GLN A 99 52.47 -21.13 -1.45
C GLN A 99 52.49 -19.99 -0.44
N LEU A 100 52.24 -20.30 0.82
CA LEU A 100 52.40 -19.37 1.93
C LEU A 100 53.76 -19.65 2.58
N LYS A 101 54.60 -18.62 2.71
CA LYS A 101 55.95 -18.67 3.31
C LYS A 101 56.17 -17.52 4.30
N ASP A 102 57.25 -17.63 5.04
CA ASP A 102 57.78 -16.57 5.91
C ASP A 102 56.72 -16.01 6.90
N VAL A 103 55.88 -16.90 7.43
CA VAL A 103 54.86 -16.51 8.39
C VAL A 103 55.50 -16.24 9.73
N THR A 104 55.32 -15.02 10.25
CA THR A 104 55.66 -14.65 11.62
C THR A 104 54.47 -13.97 12.29
N VAL A 105 54.36 -14.17 13.60
CA VAL A 105 53.38 -13.47 14.44
C VAL A 105 54.12 -12.83 15.59
N THR A 106 53.98 -11.52 15.74
CA THR A 106 54.65 -10.75 16.81
C THR A 106 53.60 -10.19 17.74
N ASP A 107 53.73 -10.38 19.01
CA ASP A 107 52.97 -9.69 20.04
C ASP A 107 53.51 -8.25 20.14
N LEU A 108 52.71 -7.28 19.76
CA LEU A 108 53.09 -5.86 19.76
C LEU A 108 53.11 -5.22 21.17
N ASP A 109 52.39 -5.83 22.12
CA ASP A 109 52.42 -5.36 23.51
C ASP A 109 53.74 -5.68 24.19
N THR A 110 54.37 -6.83 23.86
CA THR A 110 55.67 -7.26 24.38
C THR A 110 56.81 -7.06 23.38
N ASN A 111 56.51 -6.77 22.14
CA ASN A 111 57.40 -6.70 20.99
C ASN A 111 58.23 -8.00 20.80
N GLN A 112 57.60 -9.16 21.07
CA GLN A 112 58.22 -10.47 20.93
C GLN A 112 57.59 -11.27 19.82
N GLU A 113 58.42 -11.89 18.96
CA GLU A 113 57.96 -12.85 17.97
C GLU A 113 57.57 -14.15 18.68
N LEU A 114 56.34 -14.65 18.34
CA LEU A 114 55.82 -15.89 18.91
C LEU A 114 56.58 -17.11 18.37
N THR A 115 56.88 -18.05 19.26
CA THR A 115 57.60 -19.26 18.91
C THR A 115 56.76 -20.18 18.01
N LYS A 116 57.32 -20.63 16.90
CA LYS A 116 56.65 -21.57 16.00
C LYS A 116 56.46 -22.94 16.66
N SER A 117 55.26 -23.50 16.54
CA SER A 117 54.91 -24.82 17.08
C SER A 117 53.98 -25.57 16.15
N SER A 118 53.72 -26.83 16.45
CA SER A 118 52.59 -27.56 15.83
C SER A 118 51.26 -27.09 16.39
N PHE A 119 50.18 -27.28 15.62
CA PHE A 119 48.84 -27.03 16.10
C PHE A 119 48.52 -27.92 17.30
N THR A 120 47.94 -27.36 18.32
CA THR A 120 47.36 -28.06 19.47
C THR A 120 45.90 -27.62 19.62
N ASP A 121 45.01 -28.59 19.67
CA ASP A 121 43.60 -28.29 19.89
C ASP A 121 43.36 -27.82 21.32
N PRO A 122 42.84 -26.60 21.55
CA PRO A 122 42.59 -26.10 22.90
C PRO A 122 41.59 -26.93 23.70
N SER A 123 40.71 -27.66 23.02
CA SER A 123 39.71 -28.51 23.68
C SER A 123 40.30 -29.74 24.36
N THR A 124 41.51 -30.17 23.95
CA THR A 124 42.21 -31.32 24.52
C THR A 124 42.92 -30.99 25.82
N ILE A 125 43.17 -29.72 26.12
CA ILE A 125 43.86 -29.26 27.32
C ILE A 125 42.82 -28.62 28.26
N SER A 126 42.44 -29.30 29.31
CA SER A 126 41.41 -28.82 30.25
C SER A 126 41.93 -27.74 31.22
N SER A 127 43.21 -27.82 31.60
CA SER A 127 43.84 -26.91 32.55
C SER A 127 44.19 -25.56 31.90
N THR A 128 43.62 -24.46 32.41
CA THR A 128 43.96 -23.10 31.98
C THR A 128 45.42 -22.77 32.28
N LYS A 129 45.93 -23.19 33.46
CA LYS A 129 47.29 -22.96 33.86
C LYS A 129 48.30 -23.66 32.91
N GLU A 130 48.02 -24.92 32.59
CA GLU A 130 48.85 -25.69 31.63
C GLU A 130 48.85 -25.04 30.26
N TRP A 131 47.67 -24.60 29.77
CA TRP A 131 47.58 -23.90 28.51
C TRP A 131 48.42 -22.61 28.52
N ASP A 132 48.24 -21.77 29.53
CA ASP A 132 48.90 -20.48 29.61
C ASP A 132 50.40 -20.56 29.78
N GLU A 133 50.90 -21.60 30.45
CA GLU A 133 52.34 -21.82 30.67
C GLU A 133 53.03 -22.55 29.51
N GLN A 134 52.36 -23.49 28.84
CA GLN A 134 53.03 -24.35 27.87
C GLN A 134 52.68 -24.00 26.41
N TYR A 135 51.49 -23.46 26.15
CA TYR A 135 50.99 -23.27 24.80
C TYR A 135 50.78 -21.81 24.42
N ALA A 136 50.40 -20.92 25.32
CA ALA A 136 50.27 -19.51 25.03
C ALA A 136 51.58 -18.89 24.52
N GLY A 137 51.51 -17.88 23.67
CA GLY A 137 52.69 -17.25 23.07
C GLY A 137 53.33 -18.07 21.93
N LYS A 138 52.62 -19.07 21.40
CA LYS A 138 53.10 -19.86 20.24
C LYS A 138 52.24 -19.60 19.02
N THR A 139 52.86 -19.70 17.83
CA THR A 139 52.17 -19.61 16.54
C THR A 139 52.33 -20.92 15.76
N TYR A 140 51.35 -21.20 14.90
CA TYR A 140 51.35 -22.35 14.03
C TYR A 140 50.83 -22.03 12.65
N VAL A 141 51.20 -22.83 11.66
CA VAL A 141 50.64 -22.83 10.32
C VAL A 141 50.21 -24.27 10.00
N ARG A 142 48.99 -24.46 9.58
CA ARG A 142 48.50 -25.79 9.18
C ARG A 142 47.66 -25.74 7.94
N ILE A 143 47.57 -26.87 7.23
CA ILE A 143 46.55 -27.07 6.20
C ILE A 143 45.25 -27.42 6.93
N ALA A 144 44.25 -26.55 6.78
CA ALA A 144 42.94 -26.74 7.38
C ALA A 144 42.00 -27.34 6.33
N ASP A 145 41.86 -28.64 6.36
CA ASP A 145 40.96 -29.47 5.59
C ASP A 145 41.06 -29.48 4.04
N SER A 146 41.17 -30.68 3.52
CA SER A 146 40.69 -31.03 2.18
C SER A 146 39.20 -31.32 2.29
N SER A 147 38.37 -30.42 1.82
CA SER A 147 36.91 -30.69 1.77
C SER A 147 36.61 -31.77 0.75
N THR A 148 36.08 -32.89 1.19
CA THR A 148 35.33 -33.83 0.34
C THR A 148 34.00 -33.18 -0.08
N ASP A 149 33.63 -33.34 -1.35
CA ASP A 149 32.30 -32.89 -1.79
C ASP A 149 31.19 -33.78 -1.21
N TYR A 150 29.94 -33.39 -1.45
CA TYR A 150 28.75 -34.09 -0.97
C TYR A 150 28.67 -35.55 -1.41
N ASN A 151 29.45 -35.97 -2.44
CA ASN A 151 29.48 -37.33 -3.00
C ASN A 151 30.74 -38.14 -2.55
N GLY A 152 31.54 -37.59 -1.65
CA GLY A 152 32.76 -38.24 -1.14
C GLY A 152 33.93 -38.22 -2.12
N GLN A 153 33.86 -37.45 -3.21
CA GLN A 153 34.97 -37.22 -4.11
C GLN A 153 35.86 -36.09 -3.59
N THR A 154 37.15 -36.31 -3.57
CA THR A 154 38.14 -35.27 -3.25
C THR A 154 38.14 -34.26 -4.40
N VAL A 155 37.46 -33.17 -4.25
CA VAL A 155 37.52 -32.07 -5.20
C VAL A 155 38.80 -31.31 -4.91
N ASN A 156 39.61 -30.99 -5.94
CA ASN A 156 40.76 -30.09 -5.84
C ASN A 156 40.29 -28.65 -5.59
N TYR A 157 39.76 -28.42 -4.41
CA TYR A 157 39.46 -27.07 -3.95
C TYR A 157 40.79 -26.36 -3.62
N PRO A 158 40.80 -25.00 -3.65
CA PRO A 158 41.99 -24.28 -3.19
C PRO A 158 42.33 -24.73 -1.78
N THR A 159 43.64 -25.00 -1.56
CA THR A 159 44.14 -25.45 -0.28
C THR A 159 43.90 -24.38 0.78
N LYS A 160 43.19 -24.72 1.86
CA LYS A 160 43.00 -23.82 2.98
C LYS A 160 44.18 -23.90 3.93
N VAL A 161 44.81 -22.76 4.18
CA VAL A 161 45.90 -22.64 5.13
C VAL A 161 45.43 -21.78 6.31
N GLU A 162 45.61 -22.30 7.52
CA GLU A 162 45.33 -21.59 8.77
C GLU A 162 46.64 -21.11 9.39
N ILE A 163 46.71 -19.82 9.62
CA ILE A 163 47.70 -19.19 10.48
C ILE A 163 47.07 -18.96 11.82
N GLY A 164 47.54 -19.55 12.88
CA GLY A 164 46.98 -19.39 14.22
C GLY A 164 48.03 -19.02 15.25
N TRP A 165 47.57 -18.37 16.31
CA TRP A 165 48.38 -18.06 17.45
C TRP A 165 47.62 -18.28 18.76
N ASN A 166 48.35 -18.78 19.74
CA ASN A 166 47.83 -19.12 21.03
C ASN A 166 47.89 -17.92 21.97
N ILE A 167 46.77 -17.56 22.53
CA ILE A 167 46.64 -16.51 23.54
C ILE A 167 46.45 -17.15 24.92
N LYS A 168 46.72 -16.43 26.00
CA LYS A 168 46.28 -16.83 27.34
C LYS A 168 44.76 -16.96 27.36
N ARG A 169 44.26 -18.00 28.00
CA ARG A 169 42.82 -18.23 28.06
C ARG A 169 42.07 -17.04 28.66
N THR A 170 41.21 -16.45 27.90
CA THR A 170 40.46 -15.27 28.34
C THR A 170 39.06 -15.21 27.71
N SER A 171 38.07 -14.74 28.49
CA SER A 171 36.75 -14.36 28.00
C SER A 171 36.62 -12.84 27.89
N SER A 172 37.58 -12.08 28.41
CA SER A 172 37.57 -10.62 28.39
C SER A 172 38.99 -10.08 28.21
N ALA A 173 39.22 -9.46 27.08
CA ALA A 173 40.44 -8.70 26.80
C ALA A 173 40.05 -7.38 26.12
N SER A 174 40.47 -6.27 26.68
CA SER A 174 40.15 -4.93 26.12
C SER A 174 40.92 -4.67 24.83
N SER A 175 42.13 -5.19 24.74
CA SER A 175 43.04 -5.00 23.61
C SER A 175 44.12 -6.07 23.60
N LEU A 176 44.26 -6.75 22.48
CA LEU A 176 45.36 -7.65 22.17
C LEU A 176 45.95 -7.17 20.85
N HIS A 177 47.26 -6.90 20.80
CA HIS A 177 47.89 -6.32 19.62
C HIS A 177 48.87 -7.31 18.99
N TYR A 178 48.63 -7.67 17.73
CA TYR A 178 49.50 -8.59 17.01
C TYR A 178 49.85 -8.03 15.63
N ARG A 179 51.11 -8.30 15.22
CA ARG A 179 51.59 -8.13 13.84
C ARG A 179 51.76 -9.51 13.22
N ILE A 180 51.09 -9.73 12.07
CA ILE A 180 51.26 -10.96 11.30
C ILE A 180 51.92 -10.56 9.98
N THR A 181 53.07 -11.20 9.69
CA THR A 181 53.73 -11.03 8.38
C THR A 181 53.71 -12.35 7.64
N MET A 182 53.58 -12.28 6.32
CA MET A 182 53.52 -13.46 5.46
C MET A 182 53.84 -13.11 4.00
N SER A 183 54.32 -14.12 3.27
CA SER A 183 54.62 -14.02 1.84
C SER A 183 53.84 -15.06 1.05
N PHE A 184 53.02 -14.59 0.10
CA PHE A 184 52.32 -15.46 -0.86
C PHE A 184 53.16 -15.55 -2.13
N ILE A 185 53.75 -16.73 -2.36
CA ILE A 185 54.54 -17.03 -3.55
C ILE A 185 53.62 -17.43 -4.69
N GLY A 186 53.86 -16.90 -5.88
CA GLY A 186 53.02 -17.19 -7.07
C GLY A 186 51.65 -16.55 -7.01
N GLY A 187 51.51 -15.44 -6.30
CA GLY A 187 50.23 -14.70 -6.18
C GLY A 187 49.76 -14.05 -7.47
N GLY A 188 50.64 -13.79 -8.44
CA GLY A 188 50.32 -13.10 -9.69
C GLY A 188 50.25 -14.04 -10.91
N GLU A 189 49.14 -13.93 -11.68
CA GLU A 189 49.01 -14.61 -12.99
C GLU A 189 49.68 -13.75 -14.07
N LEU A 190 50.56 -14.36 -14.88
CA LEU A 190 51.19 -13.69 -16.02
C LEU A 190 50.50 -14.10 -17.33
N THR A 191 50.01 -13.13 -18.07
CA THR A 191 49.38 -13.34 -19.37
C THR A 191 49.83 -12.22 -20.31
N ASN A 192 50.48 -12.57 -21.43
CA ASN A 192 50.98 -11.59 -22.41
C ASN A 192 51.80 -10.46 -21.77
N ASP A 193 52.75 -10.82 -20.89
CA ASP A 193 53.63 -9.94 -20.11
C ASP A 193 52.88 -9.02 -19.12
N ILE A 194 51.58 -9.18 -18.95
CA ILE A 194 50.77 -8.47 -17.95
C ILE A 194 50.58 -9.36 -16.74
N VAL A 195 51.02 -8.90 -15.59
CA VAL A 195 50.78 -9.56 -14.31
C VAL A 195 49.48 -9.08 -13.71
N LYS A 196 48.65 -10.03 -13.26
CA LYS A 196 47.38 -9.77 -12.60
C LYS A 196 47.38 -10.44 -11.22
N VAL A 197 47.12 -9.68 -10.18
CA VAL A 197 46.94 -10.18 -8.81
C VAL A 197 45.55 -9.84 -8.36
N LEU A 198 44.79 -10.84 -7.94
CA LEU A 198 43.50 -10.67 -7.31
C LEU A 198 43.60 -11.21 -5.88
N TRP A 199 43.47 -10.34 -4.92
CA TRP A 199 43.67 -10.66 -3.53
C TRP A 199 42.54 -10.10 -2.66
N SER A 200 41.98 -10.92 -1.77
CA SER A 200 40.94 -10.50 -0.82
C SER A 200 41.50 -10.51 0.61
N PRO A 201 41.97 -9.38 1.14
CA PRO A 201 42.37 -9.29 2.53
C PRO A 201 41.27 -9.69 3.49
N ILE A 202 40.02 -9.43 3.14
CA ILE A 202 38.88 -9.81 3.93
C ILE A 202 37.91 -10.56 3.01
N SER A 203 37.61 -11.80 3.35
CA SER A 203 36.68 -12.68 2.64
C SER A 203 35.24 -12.46 3.09
N ASP A 204 34.28 -12.79 2.25
CA ASP A 204 32.86 -12.91 2.58
C ASP A 204 32.61 -13.99 3.66
N LYS A 205 33.52 -14.90 3.88
CA LYS A 205 33.47 -15.89 4.95
C LYS A 205 33.95 -15.35 6.31
N ASN A 206 34.47 -14.13 6.35
CA ASN A 206 34.89 -13.51 7.61
C ASN A 206 33.65 -13.20 8.48
N THR A 207 33.61 -13.79 9.66
CA THR A 207 32.50 -13.59 10.61
C THR A 207 32.80 -12.52 11.66
N VAL A 208 34.08 -12.15 11.83
CA VAL A 208 34.51 -11.17 12.83
C VAL A 208 34.33 -9.76 12.26
N PRO A 209 33.56 -8.89 12.91
CA PRO A 209 33.41 -7.50 12.48
C PRO A 209 34.70 -6.71 12.74
N ILE A 210 34.96 -5.69 11.90
CA ILE A 210 36.11 -4.80 12.00
C ILE A 210 35.59 -3.37 12.19
N LYS A 211 36.00 -2.72 13.28
CA LYS A 211 35.55 -1.36 13.60
C LYS A 211 36.23 -0.31 12.73
N HIS A 212 37.55 -0.41 12.59
CA HIS A 212 38.34 0.44 11.72
C HIS A 212 39.29 -0.42 10.88
N LEU A 213 39.21 -0.24 9.56
CA LEU A 213 40.02 -0.94 8.57
C LEU A 213 40.84 0.10 7.79
N SER A 214 42.15 -0.07 7.78
CA SER A 214 43.09 0.69 6.94
C SER A 214 43.86 -0.27 6.05
N ILE A 215 43.79 -0.09 4.74
CA ILE A 215 44.48 -0.92 3.76
C ILE A 215 45.45 -0.06 2.97
N VAL A 216 46.71 -0.43 3.02
CA VAL A 216 47.75 0.13 2.15
C VAL A 216 48.25 -0.97 1.24
N PHE A 217 48.25 -0.71 -0.07
CA PHE A 217 48.85 -1.64 -0.99
C PHE A 217 49.75 -0.93 -2.01
N SER A 218 50.80 -1.62 -2.38
CA SER A 218 51.86 -1.06 -3.20
C SER A 218 52.22 -1.99 -4.35
N MET A 219 52.63 -1.40 -5.45
CA MET A 219 53.15 -2.06 -6.63
C MET A 219 54.66 -2.17 -6.62
N PRO A 220 55.28 -3.03 -7.47
CA PRO A 220 56.70 -3.08 -7.60
C PRO A 220 57.29 -1.73 -8.02
N GLU A 221 58.26 -1.24 -7.29
CA GLU A 221 58.87 0.08 -7.53
C GLU A 221 59.57 0.19 -8.89
N GLN A 222 59.99 -0.96 -9.48
CA GLN A 222 60.60 -1.00 -10.82
C GLN A 222 59.61 -0.71 -11.94
N VAL A 223 58.30 -0.80 -11.68
CA VAL A 223 57.27 -0.59 -12.69
C VAL A 223 56.84 0.88 -12.69
N PRO A 224 56.93 1.57 -13.83
CA PRO A 224 56.43 2.95 -13.90
C PRO A 224 54.96 3.07 -13.52
N ALA A 225 54.56 4.13 -12.82
CA ALA A 225 53.22 4.34 -12.35
C ALA A 225 52.19 4.33 -13.50
N GLN A 226 52.55 4.78 -14.71
CA GLN A 226 51.70 4.78 -15.91
C GLN A 226 51.43 3.37 -16.47
N ARG A 227 52.17 2.37 -15.99
CA ARG A 227 52.02 0.95 -16.37
C ARG A 227 51.55 0.09 -15.23
N THR A 228 50.86 0.69 -14.27
CA THR A 228 50.25 0.02 -13.11
C THR A 228 48.80 0.39 -13.01
N TRP A 229 47.97 -0.56 -12.61
CA TRP A 229 46.52 -0.36 -12.38
C TRP A 229 46.14 -1.03 -11.07
N MET A 230 45.31 -0.36 -10.29
CA MET A 230 44.84 -0.82 -8.98
C MET A 230 43.37 -0.55 -8.79
N TRP A 231 42.62 -1.55 -8.34
CA TRP A 231 41.20 -1.43 -8.01
C TRP A 231 40.92 -2.02 -6.66
N LEU A 232 40.02 -1.40 -5.91
CA LEU A 232 39.43 -1.93 -4.70
C LEU A 232 37.96 -2.29 -5.02
N HIS A 233 37.62 -3.54 -4.77
CA HIS A 233 36.22 -4.00 -4.80
C HIS A 233 35.83 -4.35 -3.38
N TYR A 234 34.73 -3.82 -2.90
CA TYR A 234 34.17 -4.18 -1.61
C TYR A 234 32.67 -4.32 -1.70
N ASP A 235 32.14 -5.28 -0.94
CA ASP A 235 30.70 -5.55 -0.84
C ASP A 235 30.26 -5.25 0.59
N GLY A 236 29.54 -4.13 0.78
CA GLY A 236 28.86 -3.80 2.01
C GLY A 236 29.74 -3.40 3.18
N VAL A 237 30.79 -2.65 2.95
CA VAL A 237 31.39 -1.83 3.99
C VAL A 237 30.30 -0.91 4.52
N ALA A 238 30.05 -0.93 5.83
CA ALA A 238 28.99 -0.10 6.42
C ALA A 238 29.36 1.37 6.26
N THR A 239 28.70 2.01 5.32
CA THR A 239 28.73 3.46 5.17
C THR A 239 27.67 4.03 6.08
N GLY A 240 28.00 4.66 7.10
CA GLY A 240 26.90 5.15 7.95
C GLY A 240 27.30 5.91 9.14
N THR A 241 28.54 6.23 9.21
CA THR A 241 29.06 7.17 10.18
C THR A 241 29.82 8.26 9.46
N PRO A 242 30.02 9.41 10.11
CA PRO A 242 30.67 10.58 9.51
C PRO A 242 32.11 10.35 9.04
N GLY A 243 32.37 9.35 8.30
CA GLY A 243 33.65 9.01 7.66
C GLY A 243 33.47 8.61 6.22
N GLY A 244 32.25 8.46 5.82
CA GLY A 244 31.88 8.24 4.43
C GLY A 244 32.17 6.84 3.91
N ALA A 245 31.51 6.49 2.84
CA ALA A 245 31.90 5.39 1.97
C ALA A 245 33.35 5.63 1.54
N PRO A 246 34.18 4.56 1.45
CA PRO A 246 35.44 4.69 0.77
C PRO A 246 35.21 5.34 -0.58
N THR A 247 35.81 6.49 -0.76
CA THR A 247 35.50 7.41 -1.84
C THR A 247 35.94 6.92 -3.22
N THR A 248 36.53 5.74 -3.30
CA THR A 248 37.12 5.27 -4.55
C THR A 248 36.65 3.89 -4.93
N ASN A 249 35.74 3.83 -5.86
CA ASN A 249 35.45 2.66 -6.64
C ASN A 249 36.57 2.46 -7.68
N GLY A 250 37.72 1.95 -7.24
CA GLY A 250 38.80 1.64 -8.15
C GLY A 250 39.71 2.83 -8.51
N ALA A 251 40.93 2.53 -8.90
CA ALA A 251 41.82 3.50 -9.47
C ALA A 251 41.44 3.84 -10.90
N ILE A 252 41.59 5.08 -11.31
CA ILE A 252 41.43 5.47 -12.69
C ILE A 252 42.62 4.89 -13.46
N PRO A 253 42.45 4.04 -14.49
CA PRO A 253 43.53 3.49 -15.25
C PRO A 253 44.39 4.58 -15.87
N GLY A 254 45.70 4.54 -15.68
CA GLY A 254 46.62 5.52 -16.24
C GLY A 254 46.69 6.86 -15.52
N ASP A 255 46.02 7.02 -14.38
CA ASP A 255 46.10 8.23 -13.57
C ASP A 255 47.53 8.34 -12.98
N PRO A 256 48.29 9.38 -13.34
CA PRO A 256 49.69 9.57 -12.83
C PRO A 256 49.72 9.79 -11.32
N GLN A 257 48.59 10.22 -10.69
CA GLN A 257 48.49 10.33 -9.24
C GLN A 257 48.26 8.97 -8.56
N ALA A 258 47.93 7.92 -9.34
CA ALA A 258 47.74 6.59 -8.80
C ALA A 258 48.98 6.09 -8.06
N GLY A 259 50.18 6.47 -8.48
CA GLY A 259 51.43 6.11 -7.85
C GLY A 259 51.60 4.59 -7.72
N SER A 260 52.70 4.18 -7.15
CA SER A 260 52.93 2.78 -6.79
C SER A 260 52.19 2.35 -5.50
N ARG A 261 51.52 3.27 -4.82
CA ARG A 261 50.92 3.03 -3.50
C ARG A 261 49.52 3.64 -3.41
N ARG A 262 48.59 2.88 -2.82
CA ARG A 262 47.18 3.33 -2.52
C ARG A 262 46.87 3.07 -1.06
N HIS A 263 46.05 3.97 -0.49
CA HIS A 263 45.56 3.87 0.86
C HIS A 263 44.01 3.93 0.86
N TYR A 264 43.37 3.02 1.60
CA TYR A 264 41.91 2.93 1.79
C TYR A 264 41.62 2.82 3.27
N GLU A 265 40.58 3.51 3.69
CA GLU A 265 40.02 3.44 5.03
C GLU A 265 38.53 3.15 4.99
N ALA A 266 38.09 2.35 5.94
CA ALA A 266 36.67 2.05 6.12
C ALA A 266 36.38 1.79 7.59
N ASP A 267 35.27 2.33 8.06
CA ASP A 267 34.76 2.09 9.39
C ASP A 267 33.58 1.10 9.34
N PHE A 268 33.44 0.29 10.39
CA PHE A 268 32.31 -0.63 10.62
C PHE A 268 32.10 -1.66 9.50
N VAL A 269 33.15 -2.38 9.14
CA VAL A 269 33.07 -3.52 8.22
C VAL A 269 32.41 -4.69 8.93
N LYS A 270 31.23 -5.08 8.44
CA LYS A 270 30.44 -6.18 9.01
C LYS A 270 31.05 -7.53 8.66
N GLY A 271 30.84 -8.53 9.54
CA GLY A 271 31.09 -9.92 9.17
C GLY A 271 30.25 -10.32 7.94
N GLY A 272 30.79 -11.18 7.11
CA GLY A 272 30.18 -11.62 5.85
C GLY A 272 30.35 -10.64 4.68
N LYS A 273 31.21 -9.64 4.78
CA LYS A 273 31.53 -8.68 3.73
C LYS A 273 32.98 -8.82 3.27
N SER A 274 33.16 -8.78 1.97
CA SER A 274 34.49 -8.94 1.36
C SER A 274 35.10 -7.61 0.94
N VAL A 275 36.45 -7.55 1.08
CA VAL A 275 37.26 -6.52 0.48
C VAL A 275 38.26 -7.20 -0.44
N THR A 276 38.29 -6.86 -1.72
CA THR A 276 39.14 -7.46 -2.73
C THR A 276 39.99 -6.40 -3.42
N LEU A 277 41.30 -6.64 -3.45
CA LEU A 277 42.26 -5.82 -4.14
C LEU A 277 42.61 -6.49 -5.48
N ALA A 278 42.61 -5.71 -6.52
CA ALA A 278 43.06 -6.14 -7.83
C ALA A 278 44.24 -5.29 -8.29
N TYR A 279 45.33 -5.94 -8.53
CA TYR A 279 46.55 -5.34 -9.06
C TYR A 279 46.79 -5.79 -10.48
N MET A 280 47.35 -4.90 -11.28
CA MET A 280 47.80 -5.23 -12.62
C MET A 280 49.03 -4.34 -12.97
N TRP A 281 50.02 -4.93 -13.57
CA TRP A 281 51.16 -4.19 -14.09
C TRP A 281 51.78 -4.85 -15.33
N ASP A 282 52.51 -4.06 -16.09
CA ASP A 282 53.25 -4.49 -17.29
C ASP A 282 54.65 -4.94 -16.90
N ALA A 283 54.89 -6.25 -16.87
CA ALA A 283 56.19 -6.82 -16.50
C ALA A 283 57.29 -6.49 -17.53
N SER A 284 56.96 -6.18 -18.77
CA SER A 284 57.93 -5.83 -19.79
C SER A 284 58.67 -4.52 -19.52
N THR A 285 58.22 -3.76 -18.53
CA THR A 285 58.89 -2.53 -18.07
C THR A 285 59.97 -2.75 -17.02
N ILE A 286 60.04 -3.98 -16.47
CA ILE A 286 61.00 -4.34 -15.43
C ILE A 286 62.36 -4.60 -16.10
N SER A 287 63.42 -4.00 -15.56
CA SER A 287 64.77 -4.20 -16.04
C SER A 287 65.19 -5.67 -15.94
N GLY A 288 65.71 -6.24 -17.02
CA GLY A 288 66.11 -7.65 -17.11
C GLY A 288 64.97 -8.63 -17.44
N TYR A 289 63.74 -8.16 -17.58
CA TYR A 289 62.63 -9.01 -18.05
C TYR A 289 62.71 -9.18 -19.59
N THR A 290 62.57 -10.41 -20.07
CA THR A 290 62.52 -10.70 -21.50
C THR A 290 61.05 -10.76 -21.94
N PRO A 291 60.54 -9.78 -22.70
CA PRO A 291 59.15 -9.79 -23.16
C PRO A 291 58.86 -10.99 -24.06
N THR A 292 57.73 -11.66 -23.82
CA THR A 292 57.26 -12.82 -24.60
C THR A 292 56.15 -12.46 -25.56
N ALA A 293 55.39 -11.39 -25.29
CA ALA A 293 54.29 -10.91 -26.08
C ALA A 293 54.64 -9.69 -26.93
N THR A 294 53.96 -9.52 -28.05
CA THR A 294 54.07 -8.30 -28.86
C THR A 294 53.43 -7.11 -28.14
N PRO A 295 53.83 -5.85 -28.49
CA PRO A 295 53.22 -4.67 -27.90
C PRO A 295 51.68 -4.63 -28.10
N ALA A 296 51.17 -5.11 -29.25
CA ALA A 296 49.73 -5.19 -29.55
C ALA A 296 49.01 -6.20 -28.62
N GLN A 297 49.62 -7.37 -28.39
CA GLN A 297 49.06 -8.37 -27.48
C GLN A 297 49.01 -7.87 -26.02
N ARG A 298 50.06 -7.15 -25.60
CA ARG A 298 50.10 -6.52 -24.28
C ARG A 298 48.99 -5.48 -24.12
N GLN A 299 48.87 -4.62 -25.13
CA GLN A 299 47.85 -3.57 -25.12
C GLN A 299 46.42 -4.18 -25.11
N GLN A 300 46.17 -5.22 -25.90
CA GLN A 300 44.91 -5.96 -25.86
C GLN A 300 44.62 -6.56 -24.47
N ALA A 301 45.64 -7.19 -23.84
CA ALA A 301 45.47 -7.78 -22.52
C ALA A 301 45.18 -6.70 -21.44
N ILE A 302 45.78 -5.52 -21.58
CA ILE A 302 45.48 -4.36 -20.72
C ILE A 302 44.01 -3.90 -20.95
N ASP A 303 43.64 -3.66 -22.20
CA ASP A 303 42.29 -3.16 -22.53
C ASP A 303 41.20 -4.12 -22.06
N GLU A 304 41.38 -5.42 -22.28
CA GLU A 304 40.43 -6.44 -21.79
C GLU A 304 40.32 -6.46 -20.27
N ALA A 305 41.46 -6.41 -19.56
CA ALA A 305 41.48 -6.42 -18.11
C ALA A 305 40.90 -5.13 -17.50
N VAL A 306 41.18 -3.99 -18.11
CA VAL A 306 40.63 -2.70 -17.70
C VAL A 306 39.10 -2.70 -17.95
N LYS A 307 38.67 -3.12 -19.15
CA LYS A 307 37.24 -3.20 -19.48
C LYS A 307 36.47 -4.12 -18.55
N ALA A 308 37.05 -5.25 -18.16
CA ALA A 308 36.43 -6.19 -17.24
C ALA A 308 36.26 -5.63 -15.82
N ARG A 309 37.04 -4.59 -15.46
CA ARG A 309 37.06 -4.01 -14.10
C ARG A 309 36.52 -2.60 -14.01
N LEU A 310 36.30 -1.95 -15.13
CA LEU A 310 35.54 -0.69 -15.15
C LEU A 310 34.16 -0.98 -14.55
N PRO A 311 33.70 -0.19 -13.57
CA PRO A 311 32.33 -0.25 -13.16
C PRO A 311 31.49 -0.05 -14.43
N GLN A 312 30.51 -0.94 -14.66
CA GLN A 312 29.59 -0.75 -15.78
C GLN A 312 29.08 0.68 -15.67
N GLU A 313 29.42 1.51 -16.66
CA GLU A 313 28.95 2.89 -16.70
C GLU A 313 27.45 2.84 -16.57
N ARG A 314 26.95 3.37 -15.48
CA ARG A 314 25.50 3.48 -15.33
C ARG A 314 25.00 4.31 -16.49
N PRO A 315 24.09 3.78 -17.34
CA PRO A 315 23.60 4.53 -18.48
C PRO A 315 23.21 5.93 -18.01
N TRP A 316 23.64 6.95 -18.69
CA TRP A 316 23.40 8.37 -18.36
C TRP A 316 21.92 8.67 -18.09
N TRP A 317 21.03 7.95 -18.76
CA TRP A 317 19.57 8.07 -18.61
C TRP A 317 19.08 7.63 -17.21
N LEU A 318 19.82 6.80 -16.48
CA LEU A 318 19.47 6.41 -15.09
C LEU A 318 19.47 7.61 -14.14
N GLY A 319 20.30 8.62 -14.40
CA GLY A 319 20.31 9.87 -13.65
C GLY A 319 19.04 10.69 -13.86
N TRP A 320 18.39 10.54 -15.02
CA TRP A 320 17.15 11.23 -15.37
C TRP A 320 15.89 10.54 -14.89
N LEU A 321 15.95 9.30 -14.40
CA LEU A 321 14.77 8.57 -13.94
C LEU A 321 14.01 9.31 -12.81
N ILE A 322 14.73 9.92 -11.88
CA ILE A 322 14.10 10.65 -10.77
C ILE A 322 13.43 11.93 -11.24
N PRO A 323 14.13 12.86 -11.93
CA PRO A 323 13.49 14.08 -12.43
C PRO A 323 12.39 13.79 -13.46
N ALA A 324 12.54 12.76 -14.31
CA ALA A 324 11.49 12.34 -15.23
C ALA A 324 10.27 11.80 -14.48
N GLY A 325 10.47 10.92 -13.49
CA GLY A 325 9.39 10.41 -12.63
C GLY A 325 8.67 11.53 -11.88
N PHE A 326 9.40 12.52 -11.38
CA PHE A 326 8.82 13.72 -10.76
C PHE A 326 7.99 14.52 -11.77
N GLY A 327 8.49 14.74 -12.97
CA GLY A 327 7.77 15.41 -14.07
C GLY A 327 6.45 14.70 -14.43
N VAL A 328 6.47 13.38 -14.51
CA VAL A 328 5.27 12.56 -14.72
C VAL A 328 4.26 12.72 -13.57
N CYS A 329 4.71 12.72 -12.32
CA CYS A 329 3.83 12.96 -11.17
C CYS A 329 3.19 14.35 -11.23
N VAL A 330 3.93 15.39 -11.59
CA VAL A 330 3.42 16.75 -11.74
C VAL A 330 2.36 16.81 -12.85
N LEU A 331 2.62 16.16 -13.99
CA LEU A 331 1.69 16.11 -15.12
C LEU A 331 0.40 15.38 -14.74
N ILE A 332 0.49 14.21 -14.10
CA ILE A 332 -0.68 13.48 -13.59
C ILE A 332 -1.46 14.33 -12.59
N ALA A 333 -0.78 15.06 -11.71
CA ALA A 333 -1.40 15.95 -10.74
C ALA A 333 -2.15 17.11 -11.44
N ALA A 334 -1.54 17.74 -12.45
CA ALA A 334 -2.17 18.85 -13.19
C ALA A 334 -3.43 18.37 -13.94
N VAL A 335 -3.34 17.26 -14.69
CA VAL A 335 -4.46 16.68 -15.41
C VAL A 335 -5.57 16.25 -14.47
N GLY A 336 -5.21 15.62 -13.34
CA GLY A 336 -6.17 15.18 -12.32
C GLY A 336 -6.88 16.35 -11.63
N LEU A 337 -6.17 17.43 -11.31
CA LEU A 337 -6.76 18.66 -10.77
C LEU A 337 -7.74 19.30 -11.78
N TYR A 338 -7.33 19.42 -13.05
CA TYR A 338 -8.24 19.88 -14.10
C TYR A 338 -9.51 19.04 -14.17
N GLY A 339 -9.39 17.69 -14.12
CA GLY A 339 -10.51 16.77 -14.07
C GLY A 339 -11.40 16.97 -12.83
N ALA A 340 -10.81 17.23 -11.65
CA ALA A 340 -11.59 17.49 -10.43
C ALA A 340 -12.35 18.82 -10.51
N PHE A 341 -11.73 19.89 -11.00
CA PHE A 341 -12.37 21.17 -11.16
C PHE A 341 -13.47 21.15 -12.25
N SER A 342 -13.21 20.51 -13.39
CA SER A 342 -14.20 20.38 -14.48
C SER A 342 -15.41 19.56 -14.06
N SER A 343 -15.21 18.45 -13.36
CA SER A 343 -16.29 17.62 -12.80
C SER A 343 -17.13 18.40 -11.79
N ARG A 344 -16.48 19.23 -10.98
CA ARG A 344 -17.18 20.06 -9.99
C ARG A 344 -18.01 21.15 -10.66
N ARG A 345 -17.48 21.81 -11.68
CA ARG A 345 -18.22 22.80 -12.48
C ARG A 345 -19.45 22.15 -13.14
N ALA A 346 -19.30 20.98 -13.76
CA ALA A 346 -20.39 20.26 -14.38
C ALA A 346 -21.46 19.83 -13.34
N ALA A 347 -21.05 19.45 -12.12
CA ALA A 347 -21.97 19.09 -11.04
C ALA A 347 -22.73 20.30 -10.46
N GLN A 348 -22.23 21.51 -10.65
CA GLN A 348 -22.86 22.76 -10.22
C GLN A 348 -23.87 23.30 -11.22
N ALA A 349 -24.07 22.66 -12.38
CA ALA A 349 -25.06 23.07 -13.35
C ALA A 349 -26.45 23.16 -12.69
N GLN A 350 -27.16 24.26 -12.96
CA GLN A 350 -28.44 24.51 -12.36
C GLN A 350 -29.54 23.76 -13.13
N PHE A 351 -30.55 23.30 -12.39
CA PHE A 351 -31.76 22.72 -13.02
C PHE A 351 -32.49 23.78 -13.80
N VAL A 352 -32.87 23.44 -15.02
CA VAL A 352 -33.62 24.33 -15.92
C VAL A 352 -35.09 24.30 -15.47
N VAL A 353 -35.51 25.31 -14.76
CA VAL A 353 -36.91 25.46 -14.36
C VAL A 353 -37.70 26.04 -15.56
N PRO A 354 -38.77 25.36 -16.04
CA PRO A 354 -39.56 25.89 -17.14
C PRO A 354 -40.32 27.14 -16.70
N ASP A 355 -40.48 28.10 -17.61
CA ASP A 355 -41.26 29.31 -17.40
C ASP A 355 -42.76 29.04 -17.38
N MET A 356 -43.19 27.86 -17.87
CA MET A 356 -44.60 27.43 -17.88
C MET A 356 -44.96 26.71 -16.59
N LEU A 357 -46.26 26.84 -16.20
CA LEU A 357 -46.83 26.11 -15.07
C LEU A 357 -46.76 24.59 -15.34
N VAL A 358 -46.11 23.85 -14.48
CA VAL A 358 -46.02 22.39 -14.57
C VAL A 358 -46.98 21.77 -13.60
N THR A 359 -48.10 21.26 -14.12
CA THR A 359 -49.19 20.64 -13.35
C THR A 359 -49.09 19.12 -13.22
N GLN A 360 -48.11 18.50 -13.90
CA GLN A 360 -47.87 17.05 -13.88
C GLN A 360 -46.42 16.73 -13.63
N MET A 361 -46.22 15.68 -12.85
CA MET A 361 -44.85 15.14 -12.64
C MET A 361 -44.33 14.55 -13.96
N PRO A 362 -43.01 14.67 -14.24
CA PRO A 362 -42.40 13.97 -15.36
C PRO A 362 -42.75 12.47 -15.36
N ASN A 363 -42.98 11.90 -16.53
CA ASN A 363 -43.37 10.49 -16.68
C ASN A 363 -42.21 9.54 -16.31
N LEU A 364 -42.03 9.34 -15.01
CA LEU A 364 -41.04 8.47 -14.38
C LEU A 364 -41.71 7.63 -13.31
N SER A 365 -41.15 6.45 -13.00
CA SER A 365 -41.69 5.65 -11.90
C SER A 365 -41.51 6.39 -10.56
N PRO A 366 -42.43 6.18 -9.59
CA PRO A 366 -42.33 6.79 -8.25
C PRO A 366 -40.99 6.46 -7.55
N ALA A 367 -40.46 5.26 -7.78
CA ALA A 367 -39.15 4.85 -7.24
C ALA A 367 -38.02 5.70 -7.82
N VAL A 368 -38.05 6.02 -9.11
CA VAL A 368 -37.05 6.89 -9.78
C VAL A 368 -37.18 8.33 -9.29
N ILE A 369 -38.41 8.83 -9.16
CA ILE A 369 -38.66 10.16 -8.60
C ILE A 369 -38.10 10.27 -7.18
N ALA A 370 -38.36 9.26 -6.32
CA ALA A 370 -37.88 9.23 -4.96
C ALA A 370 -36.34 9.23 -4.88
N GLU A 371 -35.69 8.51 -5.79
CA GLU A 371 -34.23 8.50 -5.89
C GLU A 371 -33.66 9.86 -6.32
N PHE A 372 -34.21 10.38 -7.44
CA PHE A 372 -33.69 11.61 -8.02
C PHE A 372 -34.00 12.85 -7.17
N SER A 373 -35.12 12.83 -6.44
CA SER A 373 -35.53 13.92 -5.53
C SER A 373 -34.45 14.28 -4.49
N GLY A 374 -33.66 13.30 -4.05
CA GLY A 374 -32.52 13.53 -3.13
C GLY A 374 -31.41 14.42 -3.70
N HIS A 375 -31.34 14.51 -5.04
CA HIS A 375 -30.42 15.38 -5.76
C HIS A 375 -31.02 16.74 -6.10
N VAL A 376 -32.30 16.76 -6.41
CA VAL A 376 -33.05 18.00 -6.74
C VAL A 376 -33.29 18.83 -5.48
N PHE A 377 -33.56 18.18 -4.35
CA PHE A 377 -33.87 18.79 -3.05
C PHE A 377 -32.91 18.23 -1.98
N PRO A 378 -31.65 18.62 -1.97
CA PRO A 378 -30.62 18.04 -1.06
C PRO A 378 -30.99 18.35 0.39
N SER A 379 -31.23 17.33 1.19
CA SER A 379 -31.31 17.38 2.64
C SER A 379 -30.77 16.09 3.24
N LYS A 380 -30.12 16.17 4.42
CA LYS A 380 -29.56 14.98 5.10
C LYS A 380 -30.64 13.95 5.44
N ALA A 381 -31.81 14.38 5.86
CA ALA A 381 -32.96 13.51 6.18
C ALA A 381 -33.46 12.76 4.95
N LYS A 382 -33.47 13.40 3.79
CA LYS A 382 -33.95 12.79 2.52
C LYS A 382 -32.98 11.69 2.02
N GLN A 383 -31.70 11.78 2.28
CA GLN A 383 -30.74 10.73 1.92
C GLN A 383 -30.85 9.50 2.83
N LYS A 384 -31.07 9.72 4.14
CA LYS A 384 -31.15 8.63 5.12
C LYS A 384 -32.37 7.71 4.88
N ASN A 385 -33.48 8.26 4.43
CA ASN A 385 -34.77 7.53 4.26
C ASN A 385 -35.07 7.17 2.80
N ARG A 386 -34.07 7.08 1.94
CA ARG A 386 -34.21 6.82 0.50
C ARG A 386 -35.09 5.61 0.18
N ARG A 387 -34.76 4.45 0.75
CA ARG A 387 -35.46 3.19 0.49
C ARG A 387 -36.92 3.22 1.02
N THR A 388 -37.13 3.85 2.17
CA THR A 388 -38.47 4.04 2.73
C THR A 388 -39.33 4.85 1.78
N ARG A 389 -38.84 5.98 1.28
CA ARG A 389 -39.59 6.81 0.31
C ARG A 389 -39.87 6.11 -1.01
N GLN A 390 -38.91 5.33 -1.53
CA GLN A 390 -39.15 4.50 -2.72
C GLN A 390 -40.30 3.51 -2.48
N LEU A 391 -40.28 2.87 -1.30
CA LEU A 391 -41.32 1.90 -0.93
C LEU A 391 -42.67 2.57 -0.75
N THR A 392 -42.77 3.64 0.08
CA THR A 392 -43.99 4.37 0.34
C THR A 392 -44.61 4.90 -0.94
N SER A 393 -43.82 5.60 -1.78
CA SER A 393 -44.34 6.18 -3.02
C SER A 393 -44.78 5.13 -4.04
N THR A 394 -44.07 4.03 -4.14
CA THR A 394 -44.42 2.92 -5.03
C THR A 394 -45.69 2.21 -4.51
N LEU A 395 -45.83 2.02 -3.20
CA LEU A 395 -47.02 1.45 -2.60
C LEU A 395 -48.27 2.35 -2.83
N LEU A 396 -48.13 3.66 -2.58
CA LEU A 396 -49.22 4.62 -2.87
C LEU A 396 -49.61 4.63 -4.36
N SER A 397 -48.65 4.49 -5.23
CA SER A 397 -48.91 4.35 -6.67
C SER A 397 -49.67 3.06 -7.03
N LEU A 398 -49.34 1.92 -6.37
CA LEU A 398 -50.11 0.67 -6.53
C LEU A 398 -51.51 0.80 -5.95
N THR A 399 -51.70 1.57 -4.88
CA THR A 399 -53.01 1.89 -4.32
C THR A 399 -53.82 2.75 -5.30
N ASN A 400 -53.20 3.73 -5.93
CA ASN A 400 -53.88 4.55 -6.96
C ASN A 400 -54.29 3.71 -8.20
N ALA A 401 -53.49 2.67 -8.53
CA ALA A 401 -53.83 1.70 -9.56
C ALA A 401 -54.90 0.69 -9.12
N GLY A 402 -55.38 0.74 -7.88
CA GLY A 402 -56.42 -0.14 -7.34
C GLY A 402 -55.95 -1.60 -7.09
N LEU A 403 -54.66 -1.84 -7.08
CA LEU A 403 -54.06 -3.18 -6.88
C LEU A 403 -53.84 -3.52 -5.41
N VAL A 404 -53.73 -2.50 -4.58
CA VAL A 404 -53.47 -2.61 -3.15
C VAL A 404 -54.41 -1.63 -2.42
N ASN A 405 -54.99 -2.05 -1.31
CA ASN A 405 -55.69 -1.16 -0.39
C ASN A 405 -54.84 -0.99 0.87
N ILE A 406 -54.78 0.23 1.39
CA ILE A 406 -54.05 0.56 2.63
C ILE A 406 -55.10 1.05 3.63
N CYS A 407 -55.11 0.39 4.81
CA CYS A 407 -56.04 0.70 5.87
C CYS A 407 -55.27 0.95 7.19
N PRO A 408 -55.68 1.94 8.04
CA PRO A 408 -55.00 2.23 9.28
C PRO A 408 -55.27 1.19 10.35
N GLY A 409 -54.29 0.97 11.22
CA GLY A 409 -54.36 0.00 12.30
C GLY A 409 -53.82 -1.37 11.90
N ASP A 410 -53.90 -2.30 12.88
CA ASP A 410 -53.47 -3.66 12.72
C ASP A 410 -54.45 -4.52 11.92
N ALA A 411 -54.00 -5.63 11.37
CA ALA A 411 -54.82 -6.54 10.56
C ALA A 411 -55.93 -7.24 11.37
N GLN A 412 -55.83 -7.32 12.69
CA GLN A 412 -56.81 -7.94 13.57
C GLN A 412 -58.16 -7.17 13.56
N ARG A 413 -58.11 -5.85 13.40
CA ARG A 413 -59.33 -4.98 13.29
C ARG A 413 -60.21 -5.37 12.13
N TYR A 414 -59.60 -5.83 11.05
CA TYR A 414 -60.26 -6.17 9.80
C TYR A 414 -60.48 -7.67 9.65
N ARG A 415 -60.40 -8.46 10.73
CA ARG A 415 -60.48 -9.93 10.70
C ARG A 415 -61.76 -10.45 10.04
N TYR A 416 -62.87 -9.74 10.24
CA TYR A 416 -64.17 -10.11 9.72
C TYR A 416 -64.60 -9.32 8.49
N LEU A 417 -63.74 -8.49 7.94
CA LEU A 417 -63.98 -7.61 6.79
C LEU A 417 -63.04 -7.96 5.65
N ASP A 418 -63.60 -8.30 4.50
CA ASP A 418 -62.76 -8.48 3.31
C ASP A 418 -62.41 -7.11 2.71
N LEU A 419 -61.20 -6.64 2.96
CA LEU A 419 -60.71 -5.35 2.50
C LEU A 419 -60.56 -5.24 0.98
N ARG A 420 -60.76 -6.33 0.22
CA ARG A 420 -60.74 -6.31 -1.25
C ARG A 420 -61.99 -5.71 -1.84
N VAL A 421 -63.13 -5.89 -1.15
CA VAL A 421 -64.45 -5.47 -1.61
C VAL A 421 -65.16 -4.53 -0.64
N ALA A 422 -64.62 -4.29 0.53
CA ALA A 422 -65.19 -3.43 1.54
C ALA A 422 -65.32 -1.99 1.05
N ASN A 423 -66.44 -1.36 1.39
CA ASN A 423 -66.62 0.07 1.11
C ASN A 423 -66.03 0.95 2.21
N ALA A 424 -65.91 2.26 1.93
CA ALA A 424 -65.27 3.21 2.84
C ALA A 424 -65.91 3.27 4.23
N GLN A 425 -67.25 3.16 4.32
CA GLN A 425 -67.93 3.20 5.59
C GLN A 425 -67.67 1.99 6.44
N GLN A 426 -67.64 0.79 5.85
CA GLN A 426 -67.27 -0.46 6.54
C GLN A 426 -65.87 -0.43 7.08
N VAL A 427 -64.92 0.05 6.28
CA VAL A 427 -63.54 0.20 6.68
C VAL A 427 -63.37 1.23 7.81
N ALA A 428 -64.05 2.38 7.71
CA ALA A 428 -64.05 3.40 8.75
C ALA A 428 -64.66 2.91 10.06
N GLN A 429 -65.77 2.15 10.00
CA GLN A 429 -66.39 1.55 11.17
C GLN A 429 -65.47 0.52 11.84
N ALA A 430 -64.83 -0.34 11.05
CA ALA A 430 -63.86 -1.31 11.56
C ALA A 430 -62.64 -0.64 12.18
N ALA A 431 -62.14 0.44 11.57
CA ALA A 431 -60.98 1.20 12.09
C ALA A 431 -61.30 1.88 13.43
N ARG A 432 -62.52 2.31 13.66
CA ARG A 432 -62.99 2.92 14.92
C ARG A 432 -63.30 1.89 16.01
N SER A 433 -63.53 0.63 15.63
CA SER A 433 -63.78 -0.45 16.58
C SER A 433 -62.48 -0.93 17.22
N GLY A 434 -62.38 -0.77 18.53
CA GLY A 434 -61.21 -1.27 19.28
C GLY A 434 -60.32 -0.20 19.92
N ALA A 435 -59.08 -0.52 20.23
CA ALA A 435 -58.12 0.39 20.85
C ALA A 435 -57.76 1.58 19.95
N PRO A 436 -57.30 2.73 20.48
CA PRO A 436 -56.87 3.86 19.68
C PRO A 436 -55.86 3.48 18.62
N LEU A 437 -55.92 4.11 17.46
CA LEU A 437 -54.95 3.90 16.37
C LEU A 437 -53.59 4.34 16.79
N GLN A 438 -52.60 3.49 16.59
CA GLN A 438 -51.19 3.82 16.90
C GLN A 438 -50.49 4.30 15.62
N HIS A 439 -49.64 5.30 15.79
CA HIS A 439 -48.78 5.79 14.69
C HIS A 439 -47.95 4.68 14.05
N GLY A 440 -47.93 4.65 12.72
CA GLY A 440 -47.14 3.69 11.94
C GLY A 440 -47.78 2.30 11.82
N GLN A 441 -49.00 2.07 12.34
CA GLN A 441 -49.73 0.81 12.15
C GLN A 441 -50.65 0.92 10.92
N TRP A 442 -50.33 0.13 9.91
CA TRP A 442 -51.08 0.08 8.65
C TRP A 442 -51.27 -1.35 8.18
N THR A 443 -52.44 -1.65 7.72
CA THR A 443 -52.84 -2.91 7.07
C THR A 443 -52.81 -2.76 5.57
N ILE A 444 -52.17 -3.69 4.90
CA ILE A 444 -52.10 -3.79 3.44
C ILE A 444 -53.01 -4.94 2.99
N ALA A 445 -53.88 -4.69 2.06
CA ALA A 445 -54.73 -5.71 1.45
C ALA A 445 -54.51 -5.74 -0.07
N LEU A 446 -54.30 -6.96 -0.62
CA LEU A 446 -54.11 -7.18 -2.04
C LEU A 446 -55.49 -7.39 -2.69
N THR A 447 -55.85 -6.56 -3.67
CA THR A 447 -57.20 -6.57 -4.26
C THR A 447 -57.43 -7.73 -5.23
N GLY A 448 -56.37 -8.36 -5.74
CA GLY A 448 -56.48 -9.43 -6.74
C GLY A 448 -56.82 -8.95 -8.15
N LYS A 449 -57.00 -7.65 -8.37
CA LYS A 449 -57.29 -7.09 -9.69
C LYS A 449 -56.12 -7.30 -10.64
N GLN A 450 -56.39 -7.48 -11.92
CA GLN A 450 -55.35 -7.56 -12.93
C GLN A 450 -54.65 -6.21 -13.10
N ALA A 451 -53.33 -6.28 -13.09
CA ALA A 451 -52.50 -5.10 -13.27
C ALA A 451 -52.50 -4.67 -14.75
N GLY A 452 -52.74 -3.38 -14.99
CA GLY A 452 -52.45 -2.77 -16.28
C GLY A 452 -50.94 -2.64 -16.52
N ARG A 453 -50.51 -1.68 -17.32
CA ARG A 453 -49.11 -1.42 -17.59
C ARG A 453 -48.41 -0.82 -16.35
N LEU A 454 -47.58 -1.61 -15.67
CA LEU A 454 -46.83 -1.21 -14.49
C LEU A 454 -45.36 -1.01 -14.83
N TYR A 455 -44.69 -0.13 -14.07
CA TYR A 455 -43.25 -0.03 -14.09
C TYR A 455 -42.58 -1.29 -13.45
N PRO A 456 -41.37 -1.69 -13.85
CA PRO A 456 -40.71 -2.85 -13.28
C PRO A 456 -40.58 -2.83 -11.76
N SER A 457 -40.33 -1.64 -11.15
CA SER A 457 -40.29 -1.49 -9.68
C SER A 457 -41.65 -1.75 -9.05
N GLN A 458 -42.77 -1.28 -9.65
CA GLN A 458 -44.12 -1.55 -9.18
C GLN A 458 -44.45 -3.05 -9.27
N GLN A 459 -44.12 -3.69 -10.39
CA GLN A 459 -44.30 -5.14 -10.56
C GLN A 459 -43.49 -5.93 -9.51
N ALA A 460 -42.23 -5.56 -9.27
CA ALA A 460 -41.39 -6.23 -8.30
C ALA A 460 -41.90 -6.05 -6.85
N LEU A 461 -42.43 -4.86 -6.50
CA LEU A 461 -43.00 -4.63 -5.19
C LEU A 461 -44.32 -5.44 -5.04
N LEU A 462 -45.19 -5.42 -6.02
CA LEU A 462 -46.44 -6.18 -6.00
C LEU A 462 -46.15 -7.68 -5.84
N ALA A 463 -45.18 -8.23 -6.58
CA ALA A 463 -44.73 -9.61 -6.44
C ALA A 463 -44.20 -9.90 -5.04
N ALA A 464 -43.43 -8.99 -4.43
CA ALA A 464 -42.93 -9.14 -3.07
C ALA A 464 -44.09 -9.16 -2.04
N LEU A 465 -45.09 -8.29 -2.21
CA LEU A 465 -46.30 -8.28 -1.36
C LEU A 465 -47.11 -9.59 -1.49
N PHE A 466 -47.23 -10.14 -2.69
CA PHE A 466 -47.83 -11.47 -2.89
C PHE A 466 -47.05 -12.58 -2.22
N MET A 467 -45.71 -12.54 -2.25
CA MET A 467 -44.89 -13.52 -1.54
C MET A 467 -45.11 -13.46 -0.02
N ILE A 468 -45.26 -12.24 0.55
CA ILE A 468 -45.57 -12.04 1.97
C ILE A 468 -46.96 -12.58 2.30
N SER A 469 -47.95 -12.22 1.51
CA SER A 469 -49.38 -12.68 1.60
C SER A 469 -49.44 -14.21 1.60
N ASN A 470 -48.79 -14.87 0.66
CA ASN A 470 -48.76 -16.34 0.55
C ASN A 470 -48.07 -16.95 1.78
N LYS A 471 -47.01 -16.34 2.33
CA LYS A 471 -46.33 -16.84 3.52
C LYS A 471 -47.19 -16.73 4.78
N LEU A 472 -47.97 -15.63 4.87
CA LEU A 472 -48.90 -15.39 5.96
C LEU A 472 -50.23 -16.14 5.76
N ARG A 473 -50.48 -16.70 4.57
CA ARG A 473 -51.74 -17.29 4.17
C ARG A 473 -52.95 -16.33 4.38
N ALA A 474 -52.70 -15.05 4.14
CA ALA A 474 -53.69 -13.99 4.34
C ALA A 474 -53.63 -12.98 3.20
N SER A 475 -54.78 -12.58 2.68
CA SER A 475 -54.90 -11.53 1.63
C SER A 475 -54.65 -10.12 2.19
N GLN A 476 -54.69 -9.98 3.50
CA GLN A 476 -54.48 -8.73 4.24
C GLN A 476 -53.53 -8.97 5.41
N PHE A 477 -52.60 -8.05 5.63
CA PHE A 477 -51.57 -8.15 6.68
C PHE A 477 -51.10 -6.75 7.06
N ASP A 478 -50.62 -6.60 8.29
CA ASP A 478 -50.09 -5.34 8.79
C ASP A 478 -48.55 -5.25 8.64
N LEU A 479 -48.02 -4.05 8.89
CA LEU A 479 -46.58 -3.78 8.77
C LEU A 479 -45.74 -4.54 9.80
N VAL A 480 -46.30 -4.91 10.96
CA VAL A 480 -45.62 -5.69 12.00
C VAL A 480 -45.42 -7.14 11.52
N GLN A 481 -46.53 -7.72 10.98
CA GLN A 481 -46.51 -9.06 10.36
C GLN A 481 -45.55 -9.10 9.16
N MET A 482 -45.62 -8.07 8.30
CA MET A 482 -44.67 -7.92 7.18
C MET A 482 -43.22 -7.91 7.65
N ARG A 483 -42.90 -7.12 8.67
CA ARG A 483 -41.54 -7.07 9.26
C ARG A 483 -41.10 -8.42 9.81
N ALA A 484 -41.95 -9.13 10.53
CA ALA A 484 -41.66 -10.44 11.10
C ALA A 484 -41.34 -11.48 10.01
N VAL A 485 -42.12 -11.50 8.92
CA VAL A 485 -41.84 -12.39 7.79
C VAL A 485 -40.55 -12.05 7.07
N LEU A 486 -40.28 -10.76 6.85
CA LEU A 486 -39.05 -10.33 6.19
C LEU A 486 -37.80 -10.64 7.02
N LYS A 487 -37.88 -10.57 8.36
CA LYS A 487 -36.78 -10.90 9.24
C LYS A 487 -36.45 -12.41 9.26
N ASN A 488 -37.51 -13.24 9.22
CA ASN A 488 -37.39 -14.68 9.46
C ASN A 488 -37.37 -15.51 8.15
N ASN A 489 -37.55 -14.88 6.98
CA ASN A 489 -37.64 -15.60 5.72
C ASN A 489 -36.82 -14.96 4.59
N GLU A 490 -35.81 -15.69 4.13
CA GLU A 490 -34.88 -15.20 3.11
C GLU A 490 -35.57 -15.04 1.71
N SER A 491 -36.51 -15.91 1.36
CA SER A 491 -37.20 -15.80 0.07
C SER A 491 -38.02 -14.52 -0.06
N THR A 492 -38.73 -14.11 0.99
CA THR A 492 -39.49 -12.84 1.01
C THR A 492 -38.57 -11.62 1.04
N SER A 493 -37.46 -11.68 1.80
CA SER A 493 -36.40 -10.66 1.76
C SER A 493 -35.76 -10.54 0.37
N SER A 494 -35.61 -11.66 -0.35
CA SER A 494 -35.15 -11.68 -1.74
C SER A 494 -36.13 -10.93 -2.67
N GLY A 495 -37.46 -11.04 -2.44
CA GLY A 495 -38.47 -10.28 -3.15
C GLY A 495 -38.28 -8.75 -3.00
N MET A 496 -38.06 -8.28 -1.76
CA MET A 496 -37.78 -6.86 -1.50
C MET A 496 -36.43 -6.41 -2.11
N ARG A 497 -35.41 -7.27 -2.14
CA ARG A 497 -34.16 -7.00 -2.86
C ARG A 497 -34.38 -6.90 -4.38
N LYS A 498 -35.29 -7.70 -4.96
CA LYS A 498 -35.65 -7.59 -6.38
C LYS A 498 -36.33 -6.24 -6.67
N PHE A 499 -37.25 -5.77 -5.80
CA PHE A 499 -37.76 -4.43 -5.89
C PHE A 499 -36.70 -3.36 -5.90
N ALA A 500 -35.73 -3.39 -4.94
CA ALA A 500 -34.66 -2.43 -4.89
C ALA A 500 -33.81 -2.43 -6.16
N ARG A 501 -33.44 -3.64 -6.66
CA ARG A 501 -32.68 -3.78 -7.92
C ARG A 501 -33.48 -3.26 -9.14
N ALA A 502 -34.76 -3.50 -9.19
CA ALA A 502 -35.60 -2.97 -10.26
C ALA A 502 -35.67 -1.43 -10.23
N ALA A 503 -35.84 -0.83 -9.04
CA ALA A 503 -35.76 0.60 -8.85
C ALA A 503 -34.41 1.21 -9.25
N ASP A 504 -33.31 0.58 -8.84
CA ASP A 504 -31.95 1.03 -9.20
C ASP A 504 -31.71 0.88 -10.72
N LYS A 505 -32.20 -0.18 -11.35
CA LYS A 505 -32.11 -0.40 -12.80
C LYS A 505 -32.95 0.64 -13.58
N GLU A 506 -34.15 0.92 -13.12
CA GLU A 506 -34.99 1.98 -13.71
C GLU A 506 -34.33 3.34 -13.60
N TYR A 507 -33.75 3.64 -12.43
CA TYR A 507 -33.03 4.89 -12.23
C TYR A 507 -31.84 5.02 -13.19
N SER A 508 -31.05 3.96 -13.34
CA SER A 508 -29.92 3.96 -14.27
C SER A 508 -30.37 4.09 -15.74
N SER A 509 -31.48 3.41 -16.12
CA SER A 509 -31.99 3.48 -17.47
C SER A 509 -32.68 4.82 -17.81
N ALA A 510 -33.11 5.56 -16.79
CA ALA A 510 -33.68 6.90 -16.96
C ALA A 510 -32.66 7.92 -17.47
N ASN A 511 -31.36 7.60 -17.39
CA ASN A 511 -30.28 8.43 -17.89
C ASN A 511 -30.31 9.89 -17.38
N LEU A 512 -30.59 10.07 -16.08
CA LEU A 512 -30.66 11.39 -15.43
C LEU A 512 -29.30 11.87 -14.97
N ARG A 513 -28.34 10.93 -14.80
CA ARG A 513 -26.99 11.19 -14.33
C ARG A 513 -25.99 10.42 -15.17
N THR A 514 -24.82 10.98 -15.32
CA THR A 514 -23.71 10.35 -16.01
C THR A 514 -22.46 10.36 -15.14
N SER A 515 -21.52 9.51 -15.46
CA SER A 515 -20.21 9.52 -14.81
C SER A 515 -19.41 10.73 -15.29
N CYS A 516 -18.99 11.59 -14.35
CA CYS A 516 -18.03 12.65 -14.60
C CYS A 516 -16.87 12.52 -13.63
N GLY A 517 -15.77 13.02 -13.73
CA GLY A 517 -14.69 12.89 -12.75
C GLY A 517 -13.97 11.55 -12.76
N GLY A 518 -14.23 10.69 -13.73
CA GLY A 518 -13.45 9.46 -13.93
C GLY A 518 -11.96 9.77 -14.12
N LEU A 519 -11.66 10.83 -14.87
CA LEU A 519 -10.30 11.31 -15.09
C LEU A 519 -9.59 11.63 -13.78
N ALA A 520 -10.21 12.41 -12.88
CA ALA A 520 -9.63 12.77 -11.59
C ALA A 520 -9.41 11.56 -10.68
N ASN A 521 -10.34 10.59 -10.67
CA ASN A 521 -10.18 9.36 -9.90
C ASN A 521 -9.05 8.49 -10.43
N THR A 522 -8.95 8.33 -11.74
CA THR A 522 -7.88 7.56 -12.39
C THR A 522 -6.52 8.21 -12.13
N CYS A 523 -6.40 9.52 -12.34
CA CYS A 523 -5.18 10.27 -12.03
C CYS A 523 -4.81 10.17 -10.54
N SER A 524 -5.77 10.26 -9.63
CA SER A 524 -5.52 10.10 -8.19
C SER A 524 -4.99 8.69 -7.87
N MET A 525 -5.54 7.64 -8.48
CA MET A 525 -5.06 6.27 -8.29
C MET A 525 -3.63 6.09 -8.82
N PHE A 526 -3.36 6.56 -10.04
CA PHE A 526 -2.01 6.49 -10.60
C PHE A 526 -1.01 7.32 -9.78
N LEU A 527 -1.41 8.49 -9.29
CA LEU A 527 -0.55 9.30 -8.44
C LEU A 527 -0.22 8.57 -7.13
N TRP A 528 -1.16 7.86 -6.51
CA TRP A 528 -0.88 7.04 -5.33
C TRP A 528 0.10 5.90 -5.62
N LEU A 529 -0.04 5.21 -6.75
CA LEU A 529 0.89 4.15 -7.16
C LEU A 529 2.30 4.70 -7.42
N THR A 530 2.40 5.84 -8.12
CA THR A 530 3.70 6.47 -8.39
C THR A 530 4.35 7.02 -7.13
N ILE A 531 3.58 7.58 -6.19
CA ILE A 531 4.07 8.00 -4.86
C ILE A 531 4.65 6.81 -4.10
N PHE A 532 3.97 5.68 -4.10
CA PHE A 532 4.43 4.47 -3.43
C PHE A 532 5.76 3.97 -4.02
N ALA A 533 5.83 3.82 -5.34
CA ALA A 533 7.05 3.40 -6.04
C ALA A 533 8.21 4.40 -5.82
N PHE A 534 7.92 5.70 -5.93
CA PHE A 534 8.88 6.76 -5.72
C PHE A 534 9.39 6.80 -4.27
N SER A 535 8.51 6.58 -3.29
CA SER A 535 8.89 6.52 -1.87
C SER A 535 9.83 5.35 -1.59
N LEU A 536 9.52 4.16 -2.09
CA LEU A 536 10.38 2.98 -1.94
C LEU A 536 11.76 3.21 -2.55
N TYR A 537 11.82 3.75 -3.77
CA TYR A 537 13.07 4.03 -4.47
C TYR A 537 13.89 5.12 -3.78
N SER A 538 13.26 6.21 -3.37
CA SER A 538 13.93 7.35 -2.73
C SER A 538 14.48 7.02 -1.35
N VAL A 539 13.77 6.19 -0.59
CA VAL A 539 14.23 5.69 0.71
C VAL A 539 15.44 4.79 0.56
N ALA A 540 15.42 3.87 -0.43
CA ALA A 540 16.54 2.96 -0.69
C ALA A 540 17.83 3.71 -1.08
N ARG A 541 17.74 4.94 -1.57
CA ARG A 541 18.84 5.76 -2.10
C ARG A 541 19.17 7.00 -1.30
N TYR A 542 18.49 7.27 -0.17
CA TYR A 542 18.64 8.51 0.62
C TYR A 542 18.53 9.79 -0.22
N ASN A 543 17.59 9.82 -1.16
CA ASN A 543 17.44 10.93 -2.07
C ASN A 543 16.61 12.05 -1.43
N PRO A 544 17.04 13.34 -1.50
CA PRO A 544 16.29 14.47 -0.94
C PRO A 544 14.90 14.65 -1.57
N TRP A 545 14.64 14.13 -2.77
CA TRP A 545 13.34 14.15 -3.42
C TRP A 545 12.23 13.42 -2.65
N VAL A 546 12.57 12.62 -1.64
CA VAL A 546 11.58 11.99 -0.76
C VAL A 546 10.67 13.02 -0.08
N TRP A 547 11.15 14.25 0.13
CA TRP A 547 10.38 15.33 0.72
C TRP A 547 9.28 15.90 -0.22
N ALA A 548 9.25 15.53 -1.49
CA ALA A 548 8.14 15.84 -2.39
C ALA A 548 6.90 14.94 -2.14
N VAL A 549 7.07 13.79 -1.49
CA VAL A 549 5.99 12.83 -1.19
C VAL A 549 4.80 13.46 -0.46
N PRO A 550 4.97 14.25 0.63
CA PRO A 550 3.85 14.91 1.29
C PRO A 550 3.05 15.83 0.37
N GLY A 551 3.72 16.55 -0.54
CA GLY A 551 3.07 17.43 -1.52
C GLY A 551 2.18 16.64 -2.49
N PHE A 552 2.66 15.52 -3.02
CA PHE A 552 1.87 14.65 -3.89
C PHE A 552 0.72 13.97 -3.15
N CYS A 553 0.91 13.57 -1.88
CA CYS A 553 -0.16 13.05 -1.03
C CYS A 553 -1.28 14.10 -0.85
N PHE A 554 -0.91 15.37 -0.62
CA PHE A 554 -1.87 16.47 -0.55
C PHE A 554 -2.67 16.58 -1.84
N VAL A 555 -2.02 16.64 -2.99
CA VAL A 555 -2.68 16.80 -4.30
C VAL A 555 -3.60 15.63 -4.59
N ALA A 556 -3.16 14.38 -4.37
CA ALA A 556 -3.97 13.18 -4.59
C ALA A 556 -5.22 13.15 -3.71
N ALA A 557 -5.08 13.48 -2.42
CA ALA A 557 -6.19 13.54 -1.48
C ALA A 557 -7.15 14.70 -1.80
N PHE A 558 -6.62 15.85 -2.22
CA PHE A 558 -7.42 16.99 -2.65
C PHE A 558 -8.24 16.64 -3.89
N MET A 559 -7.61 16.11 -4.94
CA MET A 559 -8.31 15.67 -6.16
C MET A 559 -9.46 14.74 -5.84
N ARG A 560 -9.21 13.70 -5.02
CA ARG A 560 -10.23 12.73 -4.64
C ARG A 560 -11.34 13.33 -3.80
N SER A 561 -11.04 14.26 -2.91
CA SER A 561 -12.02 14.90 -2.02
C SER A 561 -12.85 15.96 -2.71
N TYR A 562 -12.26 16.66 -3.66
CA TYR A 562 -12.92 17.74 -4.41
C TYR A 562 -13.63 17.25 -5.66
N ASN A 563 -13.27 16.07 -6.17
CA ASN A 563 -13.87 15.46 -7.34
C ASN A 563 -15.32 15.04 -7.10
N VAL A 564 -16.14 15.18 -8.12
CA VAL A 564 -17.53 14.69 -8.15
C VAL A 564 -17.62 13.59 -9.20
N SER A 565 -17.97 12.39 -8.77
CA SER A 565 -18.01 11.22 -9.65
C SER A 565 -19.22 11.15 -10.57
N THR A 566 -20.24 12.00 -10.32
CA THR A 566 -21.50 11.97 -11.06
C THR A 566 -22.02 13.37 -11.37
N CYS A 567 -22.41 13.60 -12.60
CA CYS A 567 -23.00 14.84 -13.12
C CYS A 567 -24.44 14.60 -13.60
N TYR A 568 -25.18 15.67 -13.83
CA TYR A 568 -26.50 15.58 -14.46
C TYR A 568 -26.34 15.56 -15.98
N THR A 569 -27.18 14.73 -16.63
CA THR A 569 -27.34 14.81 -18.08
C THR A 569 -28.26 16.00 -18.41
N GLN A 570 -28.32 16.41 -19.69
CA GLN A 570 -29.26 17.44 -20.12
C GLN A 570 -30.70 17.07 -19.74
N ARG A 571 -31.10 15.79 -19.95
CA ARG A 571 -32.39 15.27 -19.51
C ARG A 571 -32.57 15.40 -18.00
N GLY A 572 -31.53 15.09 -17.22
CA GLY A 572 -31.57 15.23 -15.75
C GLY A 572 -31.76 16.68 -15.29
N LEU A 573 -31.16 17.65 -15.98
CA LEU A 573 -31.34 19.07 -15.69
C LEU A 573 -32.76 19.54 -15.97
N ILE A 574 -33.36 19.12 -17.10
CA ILE A 574 -34.75 19.46 -17.48
C ILE A 574 -35.71 18.79 -16.50
N VAL A 575 -35.59 17.48 -16.27
CA VAL A 575 -36.47 16.74 -15.34
C VAL A 575 -36.37 17.30 -13.92
N GLY A 576 -35.17 17.64 -13.45
CA GLY A 576 -35.03 18.27 -12.14
C GLY A 576 -35.67 19.64 -12.03
N GLY A 577 -35.65 20.43 -13.11
CA GLY A 577 -36.38 21.69 -13.23
C GLY A 577 -37.86 21.51 -13.20
N GLN A 578 -38.37 20.57 -13.98
CA GLN A 578 -39.82 20.20 -13.99
C GLN A 578 -40.28 19.72 -12.61
N MET A 579 -39.47 18.89 -11.91
CA MET A 579 -39.80 18.47 -10.55
C MET A 579 -39.85 19.65 -9.58
N ARG A 580 -38.96 20.65 -9.70
CA ARG A 580 -39.00 21.86 -8.89
C ARG A 580 -40.28 22.69 -9.16
N ALA A 581 -40.59 22.89 -10.43
CA ALA A 581 -41.78 23.62 -10.84
C ALA A 581 -43.08 22.92 -10.36
N TYR A 582 -43.19 21.61 -10.54
CA TYR A 582 -44.31 20.82 -10.04
C TYR A 582 -44.43 20.87 -8.51
N CYS A 583 -43.36 20.77 -7.78
CA CYS A 583 -43.36 20.90 -6.31
C CYS A 583 -43.81 22.31 -5.87
N ALA A 584 -43.35 23.35 -6.59
CA ALA A 584 -43.83 24.72 -6.33
C ALA A 584 -45.34 24.86 -6.58
N TYR A 585 -45.86 24.25 -7.67
CA TYR A 585 -47.29 24.18 -7.94
C TYR A 585 -48.05 23.50 -6.81
N LEU A 586 -47.65 22.32 -6.37
CA LEU A 586 -48.28 21.56 -5.29
C LEU A 586 -48.29 22.29 -3.94
N THR A 587 -47.32 23.16 -3.68
CA THR A 587 -47.22 23.90 -2.42
C THR A 587 -47.89 25.26 -2.44
N ASN A 588 -48.36 25.68 -3.60
CA ASN A 588 -49.08 26.95 -3.74
C ASN A 588 -50.60 26.71 -3.66
N SER A 589 -51.15 26.91 -2.47
CA SER A 589 -52.57 26.70 -2.19
C SER A 589 -53.54 27.54 -3.07
N ALA A 590 -53.05 28.65 -3.62
CA ALA A 590 -53.84 29.46 -4.53
C ALA A 590 -53.94 28.91 -5.98
N MET A 591 -52.97 28.06 -6.36
CA MET A 591 -52.89 27.51 -7.71
C MET A 591 -53.26 26.02 -7.77
N TYR A 592 -53.10 25.30 -6.68
CA TYR A 592 -53.36 23.87 -6.64
C TYR A 592 -54.86 23.59 -6.40
N ALA A 593 -55.51 23.05 -7.39
CA ALA A 593 -56.92 22.61 -7.35
C ALA A 593 -57.07 21.29 -8.10
N PRO A 594 -56.97 20.15 -7.43
CA PRO A 594 -57.14 18.84 -8.07
C PRO A 594 -58.62 18.70 -8.48
N THR A 595 -58.86 18.34 -9.73
CA THR A 595 -60.20 18.23 -10.30
C THR A 595 -60.82 16.86 -10.04
N THR A 596 -60.01 15.85 -9.72
CA THR A 596 -60.50 14.48 -9.48
C THR A 596 -59.78 13.84 -8.29
N PRO A 597 -60.44 12.92 -7.56
CA PRO A 597 -59.80 12.12 -6.50
C PRO A 597 -58.61 11.32 -6.99
N GLN A 598 -58.64 10.90 -8.23
CA GLN A 598 -57.54 10.13 -8.83
C GLN A 598 -56.29 10.99 -9.04
N GLN A 599 -56.45 12.24 -9.48
CA GLN A 599 -55.37 13.22 -9.59
C GLN A 599 -54.75 13.47 -8.21
N TYR A 600 -55.58 13.72 -7.18
CA TYR A 600 -55.10 13.89 -5.80
C TYR A 600 -54.25 12.73 -5.31
N ARG A 601 -54.68 11.47 -5.51
CA ARG A 601 -53.92 10.28 -5.10
C ARG A 601 -52.60 10.15 -5.85
N SER A 602 -52.59 10.52 -7.13
CA SER A 602 -51.36 10.54 -7.93
C SER A 602 -50.38 11.61 -7.42
N ASP A 603 -50.92 12.80 -7.14
CA ASP A 603 -50.13 13.91 -6.62
C ASP A 603 -49.57 13.61 -5.23
N LEU A 604 -50.36 12.93 -4.37
CA LEU A 604 -49.89 12.47 -3.06
C LEU A 604 -48.75 11.43 -3.17
N ALA A 605 -48.88 10.47 -4.08
CA ALA A 605 -47.83 9.49 -4.33
C ALA A 605 -46.51 10.17 -4.81
N ASN A 606 -46.64 11.14 -5.70
CA ASN A 606 -45.53 11.93 -6.21
C ASN A 606 -44.93 12.84 -5.12
N ALA A 607 -45.76 13.46 -4.29
CA ALA A 607 -45.32 14.27 -3.16
C ALA A 607 -44.56 13.42 -2.10
N ALA A 608 -45.03 12.19 -1.84
CA ALA A 608 -44.34 11.22 -1.01
C ALA A 608 -42.96 10.85 -1.58
N ALA A 609 -42.87 10.63 -2.90
CA ALA A 609 -41.62 10.35 -3.57
C ALA A 609 -40.58 11.50 -3.38
N VAL A 610 -41.07 12.74 -3.46
CA VAL A 610 -40.23 13.93 -3.24
C VAL A 610 -39.93 14.17 -1.75
N GLY A 611 -40.75 13.61 -0.85
CA GLY A 611 -40.66 13.87 0.61
C GLY A 611 -41.30 15.22 0.99
N MET A 612 -42.34 15.63 0.29
CA MET A 612 -43.09 16.86 0.53
C MET A 612 -44.57 16.58 0.87
N ALA A 613 -44.91 15.31 1.05
CA ALA A 613 -46.30 14.88 1.18
C ALA A 613 -47.06 15.54 2.35
N ALA A 614 -46.42 15.79 3.48
CA ALA A 614 -47.03 16.49 4.60
C ALA A 614 -47.47 17.91 4.20
N LYS A 615 -46.61 18.65 3.49
CA LYS A 615 -46.95 20.02 3.03
C LYS A 615 -48.10 20.05 2.02
N VAL A 616 -48.14 19.03 1.15
CA VAL A 616 -49.20 18.87 0.19
C VAL A 616 -50.49 18.51 0.89
N GLN A 617 -50.47 17.62 1.89
CA GLN A 617 -51.65 17.29 2.69
C GLN A 617 -52.17 18.52 3.45
N ASP A 618 -51.33 19.31 4.09
CA ASP A 618 -51.71 20.54 4.78
C ASP A 618 -52.41 21.52 3.83
N ALA A 619 -51.89 21.64 2.59
CA ALA A 619 -52.50 22.52 1.58
C ALA A 619 -53.85 22.00 1.07
N LEU A 620 -54.14 20.70 1.22
CA LEU A 620 -55.34 20.04 0.69
C LEU A 620 -56.43 19.83 1.72
N VAL A 621 -56.18 20.06 3.00
CA VAL A 621 -57.20 19.95 4.06
C VAL A 621 -58.51 20.70 3.74
N PRO A 622 -58.49 21.93 3.21
CA PRO A 622 -59.72 22.65 2.85
C PRO A 622 -60.48 22.00 1.67
N LEU A 623 -59.79 21.43 0.70
CA LEU A 623 -60.38 20.78 -0.48
C LEU A 623 -60.92 19.39 -0.16
N GLY A 624 -60.38 18.75 0.83
CA GLY A 624 -60.74 17.42 1.27
C GLY A 624 -62.20 17.35 1.75
N ALA A 625 -62.66 18.31 2.50
CA ALA A 625 -64.01 18.38 2.96
C ALA A 625 -65.04 18.42 1.78
N GLN A 626 -64.68 19.11 0.70
CA GLN A 626 -65.54 19.17 -0.51
C GLN A 626 -65.55 17.86 -1.30
N MET A 627 -64.39 17.19 -1.41
CA MET A 627 -64.28 15.91 -2.12
C MET A 627 -64.95 14.76 -1.37
N MET A 628 -65.00 14.83 -0.04
CA MET A 628 -65.61 13.82 0.81
C MET A 628 -67.21 13.92 0.77
N ALA A 629 -67.71 15.08 0.60
CA ALA A 629 -69.14 15.26 0.41
C ALA A 629 -69.67 14.51 -0.83
N SER A 630 -68.77 14.19 -1.79
CA SER A 630 -69.11 13.44 -3.01
C SER A 630 -68.97 11.91 -2.89
N GLN A 631 -68.76 11.34 -1.69
CA GLN A 631 -68.58 9.90 -1.41
C GLN A 631 -67.53 9.14 -2.26
N GLN A 632 -66.67 9.83 -2.94
CA GLN A 632 -65.75 9.23 -3.90
C GLN A 632 -64.38 8.85 -3.34
N VAL A 633 -64.07 9.10 -2.05
CA VAL A 633 -62.76 8.83 -1.44
C VAL A 633 -62.86 7.85 -0.29
N ALA A 634 -62.19 6.73 -0.40
CA ALA A 634 -62.28 5.58 0.50
C ALA A 634 -61.46 5.70 1.81
N TYR A 635 -60.93 6.85 2.16
CA TYR A 635 -59.98 6.96 3.28
C TYR A 635 -60.31 8.13 4.20
N SER A 636 -61.25 7.93 5.15
CA SER A 636 -61.63 8.95 6.14
C SER A 636 -61.44 8.38 7.56
N TRP A 637 -60.56 8.97 8.33
CA TRP A 637 -60.11 8.38 9.60
C TRP A 637 -60.15 9.31 10.81
N ASP A 638 -60.89 10.38 10.72
CA ASP A 638 -60.98 11.33 11.82
C ASP A 638 -62.33 11.20 12.53
N ASP A 639 -62.32 11.23 13.88
CA ASP A 639 -63.53 11.21 14.70
C ASP A 639 -64.38 12.48 14.58
N SER A 640 -63.83 13.56 14.00
CA SER A 640 -64.47 14.86 13.86
C SER A 640 -65.23 15.06 12.54
N GLY A 641 -65.39 14.00 11.72
CA GLY A 641 -66.04 14.12 10.42
C GLY A 641 -65.17 13.68 9.24
N PRO A 642 -65.47 14.10 8.01
CA PRO A 642 -64.79 13.61 6.80
C PRO A 642 -63.31 14.01 6.67
N GLY A 643 -62.47 13.51 7.60
CA GLY A 643 -61.11 13.99 7.80
C GLY A 643 -60.00 13.00 7.54
N LEU A 644 -59.94 12.39 6.36
CA LEU A 644 -58.73 11.70 5.90
C LEU A 644 -57.51 12.58 5.81
N TYR A 645 -57.75 13.83 5.85
CA TYR A 645 -56.83 14.88 5.49
C TYR A 645 -56.04 15.39 6.69
N ASN A 646 -56.45 15.00 7.89
CA ASN A 646 -55.75 15.32 9.13
C ASN A 646 -54.70 14.28 9.52
N LEU A 647 -54.73 13.08 8.93
CA LEU A 647 -53.66 12.10 9.14
C LEU A 647 -52.52 12.39 8.17
N ASP A 648 -51.35 12.57 8.72
CA ASP A 648 -50.09 12.63 7.96
C ASP A 648 -49.75 11.22 7.43
N LEU A 649 -50.66 10.69 6.57
CA LEU A 649 -50.63 9.34 6.00
C LEU A 649 -49.24 8.99 5.50
N THR A 650 -48.61 9.90 4.81
CA THR A 650 -47.31 9.66 4.22
C THR A 650 -46.20 9.62 5.26
N ARG A 651 -46.28 10.48 6.26
CA ARG A 651 -45.31 10.49 7.37
C ARG A 651 -45.50 9.26 8.26
N ASP A 652 -46.76 8.87 8.51
CA ASP A 652 -47.08 7.66 9.26
C ASP A 652 -46.67 6.39 8.52
N LEU A 653 -46.89 6.33 7.21
CA LEU A 653 -46.40 5.23 6.39
C LEU A 653 -44.85 5.19 6.37
N ASP A 654 -44.18 6.32 6.21
CA ASP A 654 -42.73 6.39 6.27
C ASP A 654 -42.21 5.92 7.64
N TYR A 655 -42.87 6.32 8.72
CA TYR A 655 -42.54 5.86 10.07
C TYR A 655 -42.77 4.35 10.22
N GLY A 656 -43.87 3.82 9.78
CA GLY A 656 -44.20 2.38 9.82
C GLY A 656 -43.31 1.53 8.94
N PHE A 657 -42.85 2.04 7.78
CA PHE A 657 -41.94 1.34 6.89
C PHE A 657 -40.47 1.42 7.33
N GLN A 658 -40.08 2.33 8.19
CA GLN A 658 -38.69 2.43 8.66
C GLN A 658 -38.20 1.13 9.35
N PRO A 659 -38.96 0.49 10.24
CA PRO A 659 -38.61 -0.83 10.79
C PRO A 659 -38.62 -1.94 9.74
N VAL A 660 -39.51 -1.87 8.74
CA VAL A 660 -39.59 -2.85 7.65
C VAL A 660 -38.36 -2.77 6.77
N THR A 661 -37.96 -1.56 6.37
CA THR A 661 -36.74 -1.37 5.57
C THR A 661 -35.47 -1.75 6.30
N SER A 662 -35.41 -1.56 7.63
CA SER A 662 -34.26 -1.98 8.45
C SER A 662 -34.15 -3.51 8.62
N ALA A 663 -35.25 -4.24 8.45
CA ALA A 663 -35.29 -5.70 8.52
C ALA A 663 -34.71 -6.40 7.28
N VAL A 664 -34.52 -5.66 6.17
CA VAL A 664 -34.03 -6.20 4.92
C VAL A 664 -32.56 -5.85 4.74
N VAL A 665 -31.70 -6.85 4.52
CA VAL A 665 -30.30 -6.66 4.10
C VAL A 665 -30.31 -6.35 2.60
N TRP A 666 -30.15 -5.08 2.23
CA TRP A 666 -30.24 -4.60 0.85
C TRP A 666 -29.04 -4.92 -0.04
N GLN A 667 -27.86 -5.16 0.57
CA GLN A 667 -26.65 -5.53 -0.14
C GLN A 667 -26.12 -6.87 0.39
N THR A 668 -25.89 -7.83 -0.50
CA THR A 668 -25.04 -8.98 -0.21
C THR A 668 -23.62 -8.52 -0.39
N SER A 669 -22.81 -8.50 0.68
CA SER A 669 -21.38 -8.32 0.60
C SER A 669 -20.80 -9.46 -0.23
N SER A 670 -20.40 -9.18 -1.49
CA SER A 670 -19.53 -10.06 -2.24
C SER A 670 -18.13 -9.95 -1.61
N SER A 671 -17.78 -10.93 -0.77
CA SER A 671 -16.41 -11.12 -0.32
C SER A 671 -15.56 -11.51 -1.54
N VAL A 672 -14.78 -10.57 -2.03
CA VAL A 672 -13.70 -10.86 -2.97
C VAL A 672 -12.54 -11.37 -2.12
N SER A 673 -12.33 -12.68 -2.11
CA SER A 673 -11.15 -13.32 -1.55
C SER A 673 -9.97 -13.08 -2.51
N TYR A 674 -9.00 -12.27 -2.06
CA TYR A 674 -7.70 -12.20 -2.71
C TYR A 674 -6.85 -13.39 -2.28
N SER A 675 -6.57 -14.29 -3.20
CA SER A 675 -5.52 -15.30 -3.06
C SER A 675 -4.17 -14.64 -3.32
N SER A 676 -3.33 -14.59 -2.28
CA SER A 676 -1.93 -14.17 -2.39
C SER A 676 -1.12 -15.29 -3.02
N SER A 677 -0.64 -15.08 -4.25
CA SER A 677 0.39 -15.91 -4.86
C SER A 677 1.77 -15.40 -4.42
N SER A 678 2.49 -16.25 -3.69
CA SER A 678 3.89 -16.06 -3.34
C SER A 678 4.76 -16.31 -4.57
N SER A 679 5.47 -15.29 -5.05
CA SER A 679 6.51 -15.43 -6.07
C SER A 679 7.87 -15.66 -5.39
N SER A 680 8.48 -16.79 -5.71
CA SER A 680 9.85 -17.15 -5.35
C SER A 680 10.85 -16.29 -6.13
N SER A 681 11.75 -15.63 -5.39
CA SER A 681 12.87 -14.89 -5.96
C SER A 681 13.99 -15.85 -6.38
N GLY A 682 14.37 -15.81 -7.65
CA GLY A 682 15.54 -16.52 -8.19
C GLY A 682 16.85 -15.83 -7.75
N GLY A 683 17.77 -16.64 -7.24
CA GLY A 683 19.10 -16.20 -6.84
C GLY A 683 20.01 -15.97 -8.04
N PHE A 684 20.80 -14.90 -7.98
CA PHE A 684 21.90 -14.63 -8.90
C PHE A 684 23.17 -15.28 -8.36
N SER A 685 23.83 -16.07 -9.20
CA SER A 685 25.12 -16.66 -8.93
C SER A 685 26.23 -15.62 -8.96
N SER A 686 26.95 -15.44 -7.83
CA SER A 686 28.13 -14.61 -7.73
C SER A 686 29.37 -15.37 -8.20
N SER A 687 30.16 -14.77 -9.09
CA SER A 687 31.48 -15.24 -9.48
C SER A 687 32.44 -15.23 -8.29
N SER A 688 33.07 -16.36 -8.01
CA SER A 688 33.99 -16.57 -6.90
C SER A 688 35.28 -15.77 -7.07
N SER A 689 35.54 -14.83 -6.17
CA SER A 689 36.86 -14.24 -5.95
C SER A 689 37.69 -15.19 -5.08
N TYR A 690 38.98 -15.34 -5.40
CA TYR A 690 39.90 -16.27 -4.72
C TYR A 690 40.87 -15.53 -3.80
N GLY A 691 41.27 -16.19 -2.71
CA GLY A 691 42.18 -15.65 -1.72
C GLY A 691 41.46 -14.80 -0.67
N GLY A 692 40.80 -15.40 0.27
CA GLY A 692 40.08 -14.66 1.31
C GLY A 692 40.57 -15.00 2.70
N GLY A 693 41.03 -13.99 3.45
CA GLY A 693 41.25 -14.11 4.88
C GLY A 693 39.90 -14.20 5.61
N SER A 694 39.63 -15.26 6.35
CA SER A 694 38.55 -15.31 7.33
C SER A 694 39.17 -15.45 8.74
N PHE A 695 38.63 -14.68 9.68
CA PHE A 695 39.17 -14.56 11.02
C PHE A 695 38.28 -15.28 12.02
N GLY A 696 38.89 -15.83 13.07
CA GLY A 696 38.15 -16.48 14.12
C GLY A 696 38.96 -16.63 15.42
N GLY A 697 38.28 -17.05 16.49
CA GLY A 697 38.86 -17.43 17.78
C GLY A 697 38.26 -18.74 18.25
N ARG A 698 39.08 -19.55 18.96
CA ARG A 698 38.68 -20.82 19.58
C ARG A 698 38.97 -20.83 21.07
#